data_f795d1d7b7fbde89c43cb67c17a0b53f
#
_entry.id   f795d1d7b7fbde89c43cb67c17a0b53f
#
_cell.length_a   1.000
_cell.length_b   1.000
_cell.length_c   1.000
_cell.angle_alpha   90.00
_cell.angle_beta   90.00
_cell.angle_gamma   90.00
#
_symmetry.space_group_name_H-M   'P 1'
#
loop_
_entity.id
_entity.type
_entity.pdbx_description
1 polymer ?
#
loop_
_entity_poly.entity_id
_entity_poly.type
_entity_poly.pdbx_seq_one_letter_code
_entity_poly.pdbx_strand_id
1 'polypeptide(L)'
;MYNDFCSRHVGSVGDTREGLIKGLGYERIADLIDDAVPSNIRGGDPLELPRALSETAALERLKGIMSKNKVLKSYIGQGYSGTIVPAVIQRNILENPGWYTAYTPYQAEIAQGRLEALLNFQTMIADLTGLDVAGASLLDEGTAAAEAMTLAKSGKPRGTTMFVADTCHPQTIKVVQTRAEPLGIQIEVGDWKAFDPAGCDGIFAVLVQYPDTNGAIEDYAEFIDKAHAAGALAIVAADILALTVLRAPGEFGADICVGNSQRFGVPFGFGGPHAAFMACSDNLKRKMPGRLIGVSIDSQGKPGYRLSLQTREQHIRRDKATSNICTAQVLLAVMASMYAVYHGPQGLKQIAYNTHFAARICAASLKQAGFELTSESYFDTITVKTPGKADDILAAAVGIGINLRRVDADHVGIACDETMGCMEGMLVLKAFGVEDADIPEYNETAWDGIHDRGSEFCTAPVFNSYHSETEMLRYLARLEKKDLALNESMIALGSCTMKLNATAEMMPLSWPEVGNIHPFVPDDQSVGYREMLDELSDWLARITGFAAVSLQPNAGSQGEYAGLLAIRRYHLAKGDTGRDICIIPTSAHGTNPASAVMAGFRVVPVACDDQGNIDVSDLKAKAEQHAEKLGALMVTYPSTHGVYESTIVEICQLIHANGGQVYMDGANMNAQVGLTSPGLIGADVCHLNLHKTFCIPHGGGGPGVGPIGVAEQLVPYLPGHASMENEEAPVCSAAYGSASINTISWMYIAMMGAEGLTEATKIAILNANYVAKRLNDCFPVLYTGNKGLVAHECIIDLRELSDLSGITVEDVAKRLMDYGYHAPTMSWPVGGTLMIEPTESESKAELDKFCDAMISIHGEIQAVIDGRADKEDNVLKNAPHTAEMVISDSWSHPYSREQAAYPVSSLRDHKFWPSVGRIDNVHGDRNLVCSCAGMEAYGE
;
A
#
# COMPACT_ATOMS: atom_id res chain seq x y z
N MET A 1 -7.87 34.80 12.27
CA MET A 1 -7.82 34.61 10.82
C MET A 1 -6.47 34.11 10.29
N TYR A 2 -5.33 34.50 10.85
CA TYR A 2 -4.02 34.06 10.33
C TYR A 2 -3.58 32.62 10.72
N ASN A 3 -4.33 31.92 11.56
CA ASN A 3 -4.04 30.57 12.05
C ASN A 3 -5.13 29.54 11.70
N ASP A 4 -5.96 29.83 10.73
CA ASP A 4 -6.97 28.89 10.24
C ASP A 4 -6.35 28.00 9.18
N PHE A 5 -6.10 26.72 9.53
CA PHE A 5 -5.50 25.75 8.63
C PHE A 5 -6.45 25.41 7.45
N CYS A 6 -7.76 25.36 7.69
CA CYS A 6 -8.73 25.06 6.63
C CYS A 6 -8.58 26.00 5.42
N SER A 7 -8.41 27.31 5.66
CA SER A 7 -8.22 28.30 4.58
C SER A 7 -6.89 28.16 3.81
N ARG A 8 -5.94 27.36 4.33
CA ARG A 8 -4.67 27.00 3.65
C ARG A 8 -4.75 25.66 2.94
N HIS A 9 -5.59 24.74 3.43
CA HIS A 9 -5.79 23.42 2.84
C HIS A 9 -6.68 23.49 1.60
N VAL A 10 -7.81 24.22 1.66
CA VAL A 10 -8.71 24.36 0.52
C VAL A 10 -8.13 25.32 -0.52
N GLY A 11 -8.10 24.89 -1.79
CA GLY A 11 -7.46 25.65 -2.88
C GLY A 11 -8.20 26.92 -3.29
N SER A 12 -9.49 27.05 -2.97
CA SER A 12 -10.34 28.19 -3.37
C SER A 12 -11.07 28.79 -2.17
N VAL A 13 -10.72 30.05 -1.83
CA VAL A 13 -11.30 30.81 -0.72
C VAL A 13 -11.76 32.19 -1.17
N GLY A 14 -12.57 32.89 -0.36
CA GLY A 14 -13.03 34.28 -0.58
C GLY A 14 -13.66 34.45 -1.95
N ASP A 15 -13.27 35.52 -2.66
CA ASP A 15 -13.84 35.92 -3.98
C ASP A 15 -13.68 34.83 -5.04
N THR A 16 -12.60 34.02 -4.97
CA THR A 16 -12.36 32.92 -5.89
C THR A 16 -13.44 31.84 -5.74
N ARG A 17 -13.73 31.44 -4.49
CA ARG A 17 -14.80 30.47 -4.18
C ARG A 17 -16.18 31.02 -4.62
N GLU A 18 -16.48 32.30 -4.32
CA GLU A 18 -17.74 32.94 -4.78
C GLU A 18 -17.85 32.94 -6.31
N GLY A 19 -16.73 33.14 -7.01
CA GLY A 19 -16.66 33.06 -8.46
C GLY A 19 -16.99 31.66 -9.01
N LEU A 20 -16.54 30.60 -8.35
CA LEU A 20 -16.89 29.21 -8.71
C LEU A 20 -18.39 28.94 -8.51
N ILE A 21 -18.93 29.35 -7.35
CA ILE A 21 -20.37 29.19 -7.01
C ILE A 21 -21.26 29.92 -8.02
N LYS A 22 -20.97 31.17 -8.29
CA LYS A 22 -21.69 32.00 -9.30
C LYS A 22 -21.54 31.43 -10.72
N GLY A 23 -20.35 30.89 -11.03
CA GLY A 23 -20.07 30.20 -12.30
C GLY A 23 -21.00 29.01 -12.54
N LEU A 24 -21.45 28.33 -11.49
CA LEU A 24 -22.43 27.25 -11.55
C LEU A 24 -23.89 27.72 -11.55
N GLY A 25 -24.16 29.03 -11.26
CA GLY A 25 -25.50 29.60 -11.22
C GLY A 25 -26.12 29.61 -9.83
N TYR A 26 -25.35 29.46 -8.77
CA TYR A 26 -25.79 29.49 -7.38
C TYR A 26 -25.38 30.79 -6.68
N GLU A 27 -26.14 31.19 -5.66
CA GLU A 27 -25.79 32.32 -4.79
C GLU A 27 -24.92 31.87 -3.61
N ARG A 28 -25.16 30.70 -3.07
CA ARG A 28 -24.46 30.13 -1.90
C ARG A 28 -24.05 28.66 -2.15
N ILE A 29 -22.96 28.24 -1.55
CA ILE A 29 -22.52 26.84 -1.62
C ILE A 29 -23.57 25.90 -1.00
N ALA A 30 -24.30 26.33 0.02
CA ALA A 30 -25.37 25.55 0.64
C ALA A 30 -26.45 25.16 -0.37
N ASP A 31 -26.82 26.09 -1.27
CA ASP A 31 -27.84 25.84 -2.28
C ASP A 31 -27.38 24.78 -3.32
N LEU A 32 -26.10 24.80 -3.69
CA LEU A 32 -25.47 23.73 -4.51
C LEU A 32 -25.52 22.38 -3.80
N ILE A 33 -25.11 22.33 -2.52
CA ILE A 33 -25.10 21.10 -1.73
C ILE A 33 -26.53 20.58 -1.54
N ASP A 34 -27.48 21.47 -1.34
CA ASP A 34 -28.90 21.12 -1.21
C ASP A 34 -29.47 20.46 -2.49
N ASP A 35 -28.93 20.80 -3.63
CA ASP A 35 -29.34 20.24 -4.90
C ASP A 35 -28.52 18.96 -5.26
N ALA A 36 -27.27 18.87 -4.87
CA ALA A 36 -26.39 17.76 -5.21
C ALA A 36 -26.61 16.52 -4.32
N VAL A 37 -26.73 16.73 -2.99
CA VAL A 37 -26.84 15.64 -2.01
C VAL A 37 -28.29 15.29 -1.73
N PRO A 38 -28.75 14.04 -1.91
CA PRO A 38 -30.13 13.64 -1.62
C PRO A 38 -30.55 13.93 -0.16
N SER A 39 -31.75 14.46 0.01
CA SER A 39 -32.24 14.88 1.33
C SER A 39 -32.42 13.73 2.34
N ASN A 40 -32.67 12.51 1.84
CA ASN A 40 -32.91 11.33 2.66
C ASN A 40 -31.64 10.71 3.29
N ILE A 41 -30.45 11.20 2.91
CA ILE A 41 -29.18 10.76 3.46
C ILE A 41 -28.47 11.87 4.25
N ARG A 42 -29.00 13.09 4.29
CA ARG A 42 -28.31 14.21 4.96
C ARG A 42 -28.32 14.07 6.48
N GLY A 43 -27.15 14.26 7.08
CA GLY A 43 -27.02 14.46 8.51
C GLY A 43 -27.64 15.81 8.94
N GLY A 44 -28.35 15.82 10.05
CA GLY A 44 -28.95 17.04 10.61
C GLY A 44 -28.03 17.79 11.57
N ASP A 45 -27.11 17.08 12.22
CA ASP A 45 -26.26 17.60 13.28
C ASP A 45 -24.81 17.82 12.78
N PRO A 46 -24.12 18.85 13.30
CA PRO A 46 -22.68 19.04 13.05
C PRO A 46 -21.86 17.84 13.57
N LEU A 47 -20.73 17.57 12.93
CA LEU A 47 -19.78 16.56 13.44
C LEU A 47 -19.33 16.89 14.87
N GLU A 48 -19.40 15.91 15.75
CA GLU A 48 -18.93 16.04 17.14
C GLU A 48 -17.41 15.77 17.21
N LEU A 49 -16.61 16.74 16.78
CA LEU A 49 -15.15 16.69 16.83
C LEU A 49 -14.59 17.86 17.65
N PRO A 50 -13.34 17.75 18.14
CA PRO A 50 -12.67 18.86 18.77
C PRO A 50 -12.60 20.09 17.87
N ARG A 51 -12.46 21.28 18.47
CA ARG A 51 -12.22 22.52 17.73
C ARG A 51 -10.92 22.42 16.94
N ALA A 52 -10.92 22.96 15.73
CA ALA A 52 -9.73 23.07 14.89
C ALA A 52 -8.54 23.72 15.63
N LEU A 53 -7.38 23.13 15.48
CA LEU A 53 -6.11 23.64 16.01
C LEU A 53 -5.31 24.35 14.91
N SER A 54 -4.48 25.31 15.29
CA SER A 54 -3.43 25.80 14.39
C SER A 54 -2.35 24.73 14.19
N GLU A 55 -1.55 24.81 13.12
CA GLU A 55 -0.44 23.90 12.86
C GLU A 55 0.49 23.76 14.08
N THR A 56 0.89 24.88 14.68
CA THR A 56 1.74 24.89 15.89
C THR A 56 1.06 24.17 17.07
N ALA A 57 -0.21 24.48 17.34
CA ALA A 57 -0.92 23.89 18.47
C ALA A 57 -1.17 22.37 18.25
N ALA A 58 -1.40 21.94 17.01
CA ALA A 58 -1.54 20.52 16.69
C ALA A 58 -0.23 19.76 16.88
N LEU A 59 0.88 20.31 16.37
CA LEU A 59 2.21 19.74 16.57
C LEU A 59 2.59 19.66 18.05
N GLU A 60 2.35 20.73 18.84
CA GLU A 60 2.61 20.75 20.27
C GLU A 60 1.76 19.70 21.01
N ARG A 61 0.47 19.59 20.69
CA ARG A 61 -0.43 18.60 21.29
C ARG A 61 0.03 17.17 20.97
N LEU A 62 0.29 16.87 19.68
CA LEU A 62 0.76 15.55 19.28
C LEU A 62 2.11 15.21 19.91
N LYS A 63 3.04 16.17 19.97
CA LYS A 63 4.34 15.98 20.66
C LYS A 63 4.13 15.68 22.15
N GLY A 64 3.19 16.37 22.80
CA GLY A 64 2.82 16.11 24.19
C GLY A 64 2.25 14.71 24.41
N ILE A 65 1.43 14.21 23.47
CA ILE A 65 0.91 12.83 23.49
C ILE A 65 2.07 11.84 23.28
N MET A 66 2.84 11.99 22.20
CA MET A 66 3.91 11.05 21.84
C MET A 66 5.05 11.00 22.85
N SER A 67 5.31 12.11 23.57
CA SER A 67 6.32 12.14 24.64
C SER A 67 6.00 11.24 25.84
N LYS A 68 4.79 10.68 25.92
CA LYS A 68 4.42 9.64 26.90
C LYS A 68 4.99 8.27 26.55
N ASN A 69 5.43 8.07 25.31
CA ASN A 69 6.12 6.85 24.91
C ASN A 69 7.51 6.78 25.55
N LYS A 70 7.95 5.59 25.92
CA LYS A 70 9.31 5.33 26.40
C LYS A 70 10.13 4.75 25.25
N VAL A 71 10.98 5.56 24.65
CA VAL A 71 11.85 5.13 23.55
C VAL A 71 13.06 4.39 24.12
N LEU A 72 12.93 3.09 24.35
CA LEU A 72 14.02 2.21 24.74
C LEU A 72 14.62 1.53 23.51
N LYS A 73 15.89 1.13 23.57
CA LYS A 73 16.48 0.31 22.54
C LYS A 73 15.88 -1.11 22.59
N SER A 74 15.34 -1.59 21.49
CA SER A 74 14.55 -2.83 21.47
C SER A 74 15.25 -3.92 20.67
N TYR A 75 15.70 -4.95 21.38
CA TYR A 75 16.31 -6.17 20.84
C TYR A 75 15.35 -7.36 20.98
N ILE A 76 14.06 -7.08 20.73
CA ILE A 76 12.97 -8.05 20.73
C ILE A 76 13.01 -8.94 19.47
N GLY A 77 13.35 -8.34 18.34
CA GLY A 77 13.37 -9.04 17.05
C GLY A 77 12.00 -9.45 16.56
N GLN A 78 11.82 -10.74 16.30
CA GLN A 78 10.52 -11.29 15.85
C GLN A 78 10.04 -10.62 14.54
N GLY A 79 10.96 -10.49 13.58
CA GLY A 79 10.69 -9.89 12.26
C GLY A 79 10.80 -8.37 12.20
N TYR A 80 11.18 -7.70 13.31
CA TYR A 80 11.42 -6.25 13.38
C TYR A 80 12.78 -5.97 14.01
N SER A 81 13.59 -5.14 13.37
CA SER A 81 14.97 -4.84 13.81
C SER A 81 15.25 -3.35 13.78
N GLY A 82 16.03 -2.87 14.74
CA GLY A 82 16.56 -1.50 14.70
C GLY A 82 17.42 -1.31 13.45
N THR A 83 17.31 -0.14 12.82
CA THR A 83 18.07 0.18 11.61
C THR A 83 18.52 1.64 11.62
N ILE A 84 19.63 1.92 10.96
CA ILE A 84 20.17 3.27 10.79
C ILE A 84 19.72 3.81 9.42
N VAL A 85 18.74 4.70 9.45
CA VAL A 85 18.27 5.34 8.22
C VAL A 85 19.32 6.33 7.72
N PRO A 86 19.93 6.16 6.53
CA PRO A 86 20.84 7.15 5.99
C PRO A 86 20.13 8.50 5.80
N ALA A 87 20.73 9.59 6.33
CA ALA A 87 20.12 10.91 6.32
C ALA A 87 19.76 11.38 4.88
N VAL A 88 20.58 11.02 3.90
CA VAL A 88 20.32 11.32 2.49
C VAL A 88 19.06 10.63 1.96
N ILE A 89 18.72 9.43 2.43
CA ILE A 89 17.50 8.70 2.07
C ILE A 89 16.31 9.29 2.84
N GLN A 90 16.43 9.49 4.14
CA GLN A 90 15.36 10.08 4.94
C GLN A 90 14.89 11.41 4.37
N ARG A 91 15.82 12.35 4.15
CA ARG A 91 15.52 13.70 3.68
C ARG A 91 14.98 13.74 2.26
N ASN A 92 15.54 12.94 1.36
CA ASN A 92 15.26 13.04 -0.07
C ASN A 92 14.28 11.99 -0.61
N ILE A 93 13.73 11.13 0.24
CA ILE A 93 12.64 10.20 -0.09
C ILE A 93 11.49 10.34 0.90
N LEU A 94 11.68 10.00 2.18
CA LEU A 94 10.61 9.97 3.17
C LEU A 94 10.01 11.37 3.41
N GLU A 95 10.85 12.39 3.46
CA GLU A 95 10.48 13.80 3.72
C GLU A 95 10.32 14.61 2.42
N ASN A 96 10.46 14.02 1.24
CA ASN A 96 10.41 14.72 -0.04
C ASN A 96 9.07 14.54 -0.76
N PRO A 97 8.29 15.62 -0.97
CA PRO A 97 6.99 15.56 -1.62
C PRO A 97 7.04 15.03 -3.06
N GLY A 98 8.13 15.19 -3.80
CA GLY A 98 8.31 14.61 -5.13
C GLY A 98 8.24 13.08 -5.12
N TRP A 99 8.57 12.44 -4.00
CA TRP A 99 8.46 10.99 -3.83
C TRP A 99 7.16 10.58 -3.14
N TYR A 100 6.76 11.21 -2.02
CA TYR A 100 5.61 10.71 -1.27
C TYR A 100 4.26 11.16 -1.81
N THR A 101 4.16 12.20 -2.66
CA THR A 101 2.88 12.67 -3.21
C THR A 101 2.51 12.07 -4.57
N ALA A 102 3.36 11.27 -5.18
CA ALA A 102 3.08 10.66 -6.47
C ALA A 102 2.09 9.49 -6.37
N TYR A 103 1.41 9.19 -7.48
CA TYR A 103 0.48 8.07 -7.61
C TYR A 103 1.18 6.77 -8.03
N THR A 104 0.45 5.67 -7.99
CA THR A 104 0.87 4.38 -8.55
C THR A 104 1.29 4.55 -10.03
N PRO A 105 2.42 3.97 -10.47
CA PRO A 105 3.00 4.26 -11.78
C PRO A 105 2.29 3.55 -12.95
N TYR A 106 0.96 3.67 -13.04
CA TYR A 106 0.20 3.13 -14.18
C TYR A 106 0.52 3.85 -15.50
N GLN A 107 0.88 5.13 -15.42
CA GLN A 107 1.32 5.92 -16.58
C GLN A 107 2.84 5.99 -16.61
N ALA A 108 3.42 5.02 -17.30
CA ALA A 108 4.85 4.73 -17.26
C ALA A 108 5.73 5.92 -17.65
N GLU A 109 5.33 6.69 -18.66
CA GLU A 109 6.16 7.76 -19.25
C GLU A 109 6.44 8.92 -18.29
N ILE A 110 5.61 9.09 -17.27
CA ILE A 110 5.74 10.14 -16.22
C ILE A 110 6.11 9.56 -14.86
N ALA A 111 6.60 8.33 -14.80
CA ALA A 111 6.94 7.62 -13.58
C ALA A 111 8.22 6.77 -13.72
N GLN A 112 9.12 7.14 -14.63
CA GLN A 112 10.31 6.35 -14.98
C GLN A 112 11.31 6.27 -13.83
N GLY A 113 11.43 7.31 -12.99
CA GLY A 113 12.32 7.29 -11.83
C GLY A 113 11.85 6.34 -10.75
N ARG A 114 10.56 6.34 -10.45
CA ARG A 114 9.97 5.43 -9.46
C ARG A 114 9.97 3.99 -9.95
N LEU A 115 9.67 3.77 -11.23
CA LEU A 115 9.75 2.44 -11.85
C LEU A 115 11.18 1.89 -11.82
N GLU A 116 12.21 2.73 -12.05
CA GLU A 116 13.62 2.36 -11.89
C GLU A 116 13.93 1.95 -10.43
N ALA A 117 13.50 2.74 -9.44
CA ALA A 117 13.69 2.43 -8.04
C ALA A 117 13.03 1.10 -7.62
N LEU A 118 11.83 0.80 -8.14
CA LEU A 118 11.14 -0.46 -7.90
C LEU A 118 11.80 -1.65 -8.64
N LEU A 119 12.36 -1.43 -9.84
CA LEU A 119 13.15 -2.45 -10.51
C LEU A 119 14.42 -2.79 -9.71
N ASN A 120 15.06 -1.78 -9.09
CA ASN A 120 16.18 -2.00 -8.17
C ASN A 120 15.73 -2.88 -6.99
N PHE A 121 14.56 -2.59 -6.40
CA PHE A 121 13.99 -3.42 -5.32
C PHE A 121 13.80 -4.88 -5.76
N GLN A 122 13.15 -5.11 -6.90
CA GLN A 122 12.93 -6.46 -7.43
C GLN A 122 14.24 -7.20 -7.69
N THR A 123 15.22 -6.54 -8.28
CA THR A 123 16.55 -7.11 -8.56
C THR A 123 17.25 -7.50 -7.26
N MET A 124 17.28 -6.61 -6.27
CA MET A 124 17.83 -6.88 -4.95
C MET A 124 17.19 -8.12 -4.29
N ILE A 125 15.87 -8.21 -4.31
CA ILE A 125 15.15 -9.34 -3.70
C ILE A 125 15.40 -10.64 -4.47
N ALA A 126 15.35 -10.62 -5.79
CA ALA A 126 15.63 -11.80 -6.61
C ALA A 126 17.07 -12.33 -6.36
N ASP A 127 18.05 -11.43 -6.36
CA ASP A 127 19.45 -11.78 -6.10
C ASP A 127 19.65 -12.35 -4.68
N LEU A 128 19.05 -11.69 -3.66
CA LEU A 128 19.21 -12.15 -2.26
C LEU A 128 18.53 -13.49 -2.01
N THR A 129 17.37 -13.71 -2.59
CA THR A 129 16.60 -14.95 -2.42
C THR A 129 17.09 -16.11 -3.31
N GLY A 130 17.84 -15.79 -4.39
CA GLY A 130 18.26 -16.78 -5.40
C GLY A 130 17.09 -17.33 -6.23
N LEU A 131 16.00 -16.57 -6.36
CA LEU A 131 14.80 -16.94 -7.12
C LEU A 131 14.65 -16.08 -8.38
N ASP A 132 13.95 -16.59 -9.39
CA ASP A 132 13.93 -16.02 -10.74
C ASP A 132 13.24 -14.66 -10.83
N VAL A 133 12.16 -14.44 -10.06
CA VAL A 133 11.32 -13.24 -10.19
C VAL A 133 10.87 -12.75 -8.82
N ALA A 134 11.05 -11.45 -8.57
CA ALA A 134 10.52 -10.78 -7.38
C ALA A 134 9.50 -9.70 -7.74
N GLY A 135 8.49 -9.49 -6.88
CA GLY A 135 7.48 -8.44 -7.02
C GLY A 135 7.96 -7.09 -6.48
N ALA A 136 7.17 -6.04 -6.76
CA ALA A 136 7.52 -4.66 -6.39
C ALA A 136 7.38 -4.34 -4.89
N SER A 137 6.39 -4.84 -4.20
CA SER A 137 6.21 -4.86 -2.73
C SER A 137 4.92 -5.56 -2.34
N LEU A 138 4.85 -6.04 -1.10
CA LEU A 138 3.65 -6.50 -0.41
C LEU A 138 3.46 -5.69 0.89
N LEU A 139 2.53 -6.11 1.77
CA LEU A 139 2.09 -5.28 2.90
C LEU A 139 2.93 -5.48 4.17
N ASP A 140 3.05 -6.72 4.66
CA ASP A 140 3.94 -7.15 5.75
C ASP A 140 4.27 -8.63 5.61
N GLU A 141 5.15 -9.18 6.47
CA GLU A 141 5.60 -10.57 6.32
C GLU A 141 4.46 -11.59 6.49
N GLY A 142 3.61 -11.43 7.51
CA GLY A 142 2.50 -12.36 7.73
C GLY A 142 1.51 -12.38 6.57
N THR A 143 1.17 -11.21 6.03
CA THR A 143 0.31 -11.12 4.84
C THR A 143 1.02 -11.65 3.59
N ALA A 144 2.33 -11.43 3.44
CA ALA A 144 3.11 -12.01 2.34
C ALA A 144 3.14 -13.54 2.40
N ALA A 145 3.29 -14.13 3.60
CA ALA A 145 3.19 -15.58 3.79
C ALA A 145 1.79 -16.13 3.46
N ALA A 146 0.73 -15.39 3.83
CA ALA A 146 -0.64 -15.73 3.47
C ALA A 146 -0.90 -15.63 1.94
N GLU A 147 -0.32 -14.64 1.28
CA GLU A 147 -0.34 -14.53 -0.19
C GLU A 147 0.45 -15.67 -0.87
N ALA A 148 1.60 -16.07 -0.27
CA ALA A 148 2.39 -17.22 -0.74
C ALA A 148 1.59 -18.53 -0.64
N MET A 149 0.83 -18.74 0.45
CA MET A 149 -0.11 -19.85 0.57
C MET A 149 -1.11 -19.87 -0.59
N THR A 150 -1.72 -18.72 -0.90
CA THR A 150 -2.70 -18.61 -1.99
C THR A 150 -2.05 -18.85 -3.36
N LEU A 151 -0.83 -18.35 -3.56
CA LEU A 151 -0.03 -18.59 -4.76
C LEU A 151 0.27 -20.08 -4.94
N ALA A 152 0.75 -20.75 -3.89
CA ALA A 152 1.04 -22.19 -3.88
C ALA A 152 -0.23 -23.01 -4.15
N LYS A 153 -1.35 -22.67 -3.49
CA LYS A 153 -2.66 -23.28 -3.72
C LYS A 153 -3.11 -23.17 -5.19
N SER A 154 -2.87 -22.01 -5.82
CA SER A 154 -3.18 -21.83 -7.25
C SER A 154 -2.35 -22.72 -8.16
N GLY A 155 -1.12 -23.07 -7.76
CA GLY A 155 -0.25 -24.04 -8.42
C GLY A 155 -0.70 -25.50 -8.22
N LYS A 156 -1.37 -25.77 -7.11
CA LYS A 156 -1.84 -27.11 -6.67
C LYS A 156 -3.33 -27.07 -6.26
N PRO A 157 -4.26 -26.87 -7.20
CA PRO A 157 -5.68 -26.58 -6.88
C PRO A 157 -6.40 -27.66 -6.06
N ARG A 158 -5.96 -28.92 -6.15
CA ARG A 158 -6.57 -30.04 -5.43
C ARG A 158 -6.06 -30.23 -4.01
N GLY A 159 -4.95 -29.57 -3.64
CA GLY A 159 -4.40 -29.64 -2.28
C GLY A 159 -5.36 -29.02 -1.25
N THR A 160 -5.38 -29.52 -0.06
CA THR A 160 -6.25 -29.06 1.03
C THR A 160 -5.49 -28.62 2.28
N THR A 161 -4.25 -29.09 2.40
CA THR A 161 -3.46 -28.91 3.63
C THR A 161 -2.15 -28.18 3.34
N MET A 162 -1.78 -27.25 4.21
CA MET A 162 -0.48 -26.60 4.26
C MET A 162 0.15 -26.85 5.63
N PHE A 163 1.41 -27.27 5.64
CA PHE A 163 2.20 -27.36 6.86
C PHE A 163 2.92 -26.04 7.13
N VAL A 164 2.96 -25.60 8.38
CA VAL A 164 3.70 -24.42 8.86
C VAL A 164 4.57 -24.83 10.05
N ALA A 165 5.86 -24.61 9.96
CA ALA A 165 6.76 -24.89 11.08
C ALA A 165 6.38 -24.00 12.30
N ASP A 166 6.34 -24.59 13.49
CA ASP A 166 6.06 -23.89 14.75
C ASP A 166 7.17 -22.90 15.14
N THR A 167 8.31 -22.99 14.47
CA THR A 167 9.44 -22.04 14.53
C THR A 167 9.32 -20.85 13.59
N CYS A 168 8.22 -20.69 12.85
CA CYS A 168 7.88 -19.43 12.18
C CYS A 168 7.52 -18.36 13.21
N HIS A 169 7.56 -17.08 12.82
CA HIS A 169 7.12 -16.00 13.71
C HIS A 169 5.64 -16.18 14.10
N PRO A 170 5.29 -16.06 15.39
CA PRO A 170 3.92 -16.33 15.87
C PRO A 170 2.85 -15.52 15.14
N GLN A 171 3.12 -14.24 14.85
CA GLN A 171 2.19 -13.38 14.09
C GLN A 171 2.00 -13.89 12.65
N THR A 172 3.05 -14.39 11.99
CA THR A 172 2.98 -14.96 10.64
C THR A 172 2.08 -16.20 10.64
N ILE A 173 2.25 -17.11 11.61
CA ILE A 173 1.39 -18.29 11.77
C ILE A 173 -0.09 -17.88 11.90
N LYS A 174 -0.40 -16.92 12.78
CA LYS A 174 -1.78 -16.46 13.02
C LYS A 174 -2.41 -15.82 11.79
N VAL A 175 -1.69 -14.98 11.06
CA VAL A 175 -2.20 -14.34 9.83
C VAL A 175 -2.46 -15.39 8.74
N VAL A 176 -1.58 -16.37 8.57
CA VAL A 176 -1.78 -17.49 7.64
C VAL A 176 -3.03 -18.30 8.01
N GLN A 177 -3.22 -18.61 9.30
CA GLN A 177 -4.42 -19.30 9.80
C GLN A 177 -5.71 -18.51 9.51
N THR A 178 -5.70 -17.19 9.78
CA THR A 178 -6.84 -16.30 9.48
C THR A 178 -7.20 -16.31 7.99
N ARG A 179 -6.20 -16.26 7.11
CA ARG A 179 -6.41 -16.29 5.66
C ARG A 179 -6.89 -17.66 5.17
N ALA A 180 -6.45 -18.74 5.80
CA ALA A 180 -6.78 -20.13 5.42
C ALA A 180 -8.23 -20.50 5.75
N GLU A 181 -8.77 -20.03 6.90
CA GLU A 181 -10.08 -20.38 7.42
C GLU A 181 -11.22 -20.21 6.39
N PRO A 182 -11.46 -19.02 5.82
CA PRO A 182 -12.56 -18.81 4.88
C PRO A 182 -12.38 -19.56 3.56
N LEU A 183 -11.16 -19.96 3.22
CA LEU A 183 -10.82 -20.69 2.01
C LEU A 183 -10.92 -22.22 2.19
N GLY A 184 -11.23 -22.69 3.41
CA GLY A 184 -11.29 -24.11 3.76
C GLY A 184 -9.93 -24.82 3.64
N ILE A 185 -8.84 -24.08 3.80
CA ILE A 185 -7.47 -24.62 3.82
C ILE A 185 -7.14 -25.05 5.25
N GLN A 186 -6.68 -26.28 5.41
CA GLN A 186 -6.23 -26.81 6.69
C GLN A 186 -4.77 -26.42 6.93
N ILE A 187 -4.50 -25.74 8.06
CA ILE A 187 -3.15 -25.40 8.49
C ILE A 187 -2.70 -26.38 9.58
N GLU A 188 -1.64 -27.12 9.32
CA GLU A 188 -0.98 -28.00 10.29
C GLU A 188 0.28 -27.31 10.81
N VAL A 189 0.31 -26.97 12.11
CA VAL A 189 1.47 -26.30 12.73
C VAL A 189 2.21 -27.32 13.59
N GLY A 190 3.54 -27.44 13.41
CA GLY A 190 4.33 -28.40 14.17
C GLY A 190 5.83 -28.36 13.92
N ASP A 191 6.54 -29.30 14.55
CA ASP A 191 7.98 -29.48 14.37
C ASP A 191 8.26 -30.04 12.97
N TRP A 192 8.94 -29.27 12.14
CA TRP A 192 9.31 -29.66 10.77
C TRP A 192 10.24 -30.88 10.73
N LYS A 193 11.03 -31.16 11.79
CA LYS A 193 11.93 -32.33 11.88
C LYS A 193 11.13 -33.61 12.08
N ALA A 194 9.97 -33.52 12.71
CA ALA A 194 9.08 -34.65 12.97
C ALA A 194 8.02 -34.85 11.88
N PHE A 195 7.75 -33.83 11.05
CA PHE A 195 6.70 -33.86 10.04
C PHE A 195 7.11 -34.67 8.81
N ASP A 196 6.27 -35.62 8.38
CA ASP A 196 6.43 -36.35 7.13
C ASP A 196 5.46 -35.87 6.05
N PRO A 197 5.91 -35.08 5.05
CA PRO A 197 5.05 -34.60 3.98
C PRO A 197 4.36 -35.74 3.17
N ALA A 198 4.98 -36.93 3.05
CA ALA A 198 4.40 -38.03 2.31
C ALA A 198 3.22 -38.69 3.04
N GLY A 199 3.17 -38.58 4.36
CA GLY A 199 2.07 -39.06 5.20
C GLY A 199 0.88 -38.09 5.30
N CYS A 200 0.97 -36.84 4.78
CA CYS A 200 -0.04 -35.83 4.90
C CYS A 200 -0.93 -35.78 3.63
N ASP A 201 -2.18 -36.22 3.77
CA ASP A 201 -3.14 -36.22 2.67
C ASP A 201 -3.46 -34.79 2.20
N GLY A 202 -3.34 -34.58 0.90
CA GLY A 202 -3.67 -33.28 0.28
C GLY A 202 -2.68 -32.15 0.56
N ILE A 203 -1.46 -32.48 1.00
CA ILE A 203 -0.40 -31.46 1.18
C ILE A 203 -0.13 -30.73 -0.13
N PHE A 204 -0.11 -29.39 -0.11
CA PHE A 204 0.20 -28.58 -1.30
C PHE A 204 1.36 -27.61 -1.07
N ALA A 205 1.65 -27.27 0.18
CA ALA A 205 2.75 -26.38 0.53
C ALA A 205 3.28 -26.67 1.94
N VAL A 206 4.55 -26.31 2.16
CA VAL A 206 5.19 -26.21 3.48
C VAL A 206 5.75 -24.80 3.64
N LEU A 207 5.73 -24.26 4.88
CA LEU A 207 6.33 -22.97 5.24
C LEU A 207 7.33 -23.17 6.37
N VAL A 208 8.55 -22.66 6.19
CA VAL A 208 9.60 -22.60 7.20
C VAL A 208 10.15 -21.18 7.31
N GLN A 209 10.80 -20.86 8.45
CA GLN A 209 11.41 -19.55 8.73
C GLN A 209 12.95 -19.67 8.73
N TYR A 210 13.67 -18.72 8.09
CA TYR A 210 15.11 -18.76 7.92
C TYR A 210 15.79 -17.39 8.12
N PRO A 211 16.61 -17.19 9.20
CA PRO A 211 16.67 -18.01 10.39
C PRO A 211 15.32 -18.13 11.11
N ASP A 212 15.16 -19.14 11.96
CA ASP A 212 13.90 -19.36 12.67
C ASP A 212 13.62 -18.27 13.73
N THR A 213 12.41 -18.28 14.29
CA THR A 213 12.00 -17.24 15.26
C THR A 213 12.85 -17.20 16.54
N ASN A 214 13.53 -18.31 16.87
CA ASN A 214 14.41 -18.44 18.03
C ASN A 214 15.89 -18.18 17.69
N GLY A 215 16.16 -17.91 16.42
CA GLY A 215 17.46 -17.56 15.87
C GLY A 215 18.25 -18.72 15.24
N ALA A 216 17.72 -19.96 15.26
CA ALA A 216 18.45 -21.09 14.69
C ALA A 216 18.54 -21.00 13.15
N ILE A 217 19.74 -21.30 12.64
CA ILE A 217 19.96 -21.51 11.20
C ILE A 217 19.87 -23.01 10.97
N GLU A 218 18.90 -23.45 10.19
CA GLU A 218 18.62 -24.86 9.91
C GLU A 218 18.85 -25.18 8.42
N ASP A 219 19.29 -26.39 8.12
CA ASP A 219 19.37 -26.90 6.75
C ASP A 219 18.05 -27.57 6.35
N TYR A 220 17.27 -26.85 5.55
CA TYR A 220 15.95 -27.32 5.08
C TYR A 220 16.01 -28.16 3.79
N ALA A 221 17.18 -28.37 3.15
CA ALA A 221 17.27 -28.98 1.82
C ALA A 221 16.61 -30.37 1.75
N GLU A 222 16.93 -31.29 2.69
CA GLU A 222 16.30 -32.62 2.72
C GLU A 222 14.78 -32.57 2.99
N PHE A 223 14.33 -31.66 3.84
CA PHE A 223 12.90 -31.48 4.14
C PHE A 223 12.14 -30.98 2.91
N ILE A 224 12.70 -30.02 2.18
CA ILE A 224 12.13 -29.48 0.95
C ILE A 224 12.09 -30.57 -0.14
N ASP A 225 13.14 -31.36 -0.29
CA ASP A 225 13.14 -32.51 -1.23
C ASP A 225 12.00 -33.49 -0.93
N LYS A 226 11.75 -33.80 0.36
CA LYS A 226 10.61 -34.64 0.77
C LYS A 226 9.26 -33.97 0.46
N ALA A 227 9.14 -32.68 0.68
CA ALA A 227 7.94 -31.92 0.33
C ALA A 227 7.67 -31.93 -1.19
N HIS A 228 8.69 -31.73 -2.00
CA HIS A 228 8.59 -31.83 -3.46
C HIS A 228 8.22 -33.26 -3.93
N ALA A 229 8.81 -34.28 -3.32
CA ALA A 229 8.46 -35.68 -3.61
C ALA A 229 6.99 -36.00 -3.29
N ALA A 230 6.42 -35.35 -2.26
CA ALA A 230 5.00 -35.41 -1.91
C ALA A 230 4.11 -34.52 -2.81
N GLY A 231 4.73 -33.72 -3.69
CA GLY A 231 4.03 -32.82 -4.60
C GLY A 231 3.70 -31.46 -4.02
N ALA A 232 4.19 -31.10 -2.85
CA ALA A 232 4.03 -29.79 -2.22
C ALA A 232 5.06 -28.78 -2.73
N LEU A 233 4.76 -27.47 -2.63
CA LEU A 233 5.70 -26.38 -2.86
C LEU A 233 6.34 -25.94 -1.54
N ALA A 234 7.59 -25.49 -1.60
CA ALA A 234 8.32 -24.98 -0.45
C ALA A 234 8.29 -23.45 -0.40
N ILE A 235 7.79 -22.91 0.71
CA ILE A 235 7.78 -21.49 1.03
C ILE A 235 8.79 -21.25 2.15
N VAL A 236 9.67 -20.28 1.98
CA VAL A 236 10.63 -19.85 3.00
C VAL A 236 10.35 -18.40 3.38
N ALA A 237 10.05 -18.14 4.65
CA ALA A 237 10.05 -16.80 5.20
C ALA A 237 11.48 -16.48 5.67
N ALA A 238 12.08 -15.38 5.16
CA ALA A 238 13.51 -15.14 5.34
C ALA A 238 13.82 -13.73 5.80
N ASP A 239 14.86 -13.61 6.64
CA ASP A 239 15.45 -12.34 7.02
C ASP A 239 16.35 -11.80 5.91
N ILE A 240 16.03 -10.61 5.40
CA ILE A 240 16.72 -10.03 4.22
C ILE A 240 18.21 -9.73 4.48
N LEU A 241 18.59 -9.34 5.70
CA LEU A 241 20.00 -9.06 6.02
C LEU A 241 20.80 -10.36 6.18
N ALA A 242 20.20 -11.38 6.80
CA ALA A 242 20.81 -12.71 6.88
C ALA A 242 21.14 -13.27 5.49
N LEU A 243 20.27 -13.03 4.50
CA LEU A 243 20.51 -13.48 3.11
C LEU A 243 21.73 -12.83 2.44
N THR A 244 22.32 -11.78 2.99
CA THR A 244 23.58 -11.22 2.46
C THR A 244 24.80 -12.09 2.75
N VAL A 245 24.72 -12.96 3.75
CA VAL A 245 25.82 -13.82 4.24
C VAL A 245 25.44 -15.29 4.32
N LEU A 246 24.15 -15.63 4.40
CA LEU A 246 23.67 -17.02 4.41
C LEU A 246 23.23 -17.48 3.02
N ARG A 247 23.27 -18.80 2.82
CA ARG A 247 22.85 -19.49 1.59
C ARG A 247 21.44 -19.07 1.19
N ALA A 248 21.25 -18.69 -0.07
CA ALA A 248 19.97 -18.21 -0.56
C ALA A 248 18.91 -19.33 -0.61
N PRO A 249 17.63 -19.03 -0.26
CA PRO A 249 16.54 -20.02 -0.28
C PRO A 249 16.36 -20.75 -1.62
N GLY A 250 16.53 -20.07 -2.74
CA GLY A 250 16.49 -20.72 -4.07
C GLY A 250 17.57 -21.79 -4.27
N GLU A 251 18.74 -21.66 -3.61
CA GLU A 251 19.85 -22.61 -3.74
C GLU A 251 19.63 -23.93 -2.97
N PHE A 252 18.67 -23.95 -2.02
CA PHE A 252 18.27 -25.16 -1.32
C PHE A 252 16.82 -25.60 -1.61
N GLY A 253 16.26 -25.11 -2.73
CA GLY A 253 15.04 -25.64 -3.31
C GLY A 253 13.75 -24.91 -2.98
N ALA A 254 13.78 -23.69 -2.40
CA ALA A 254 12.57 -22.91 -2.20
C ALA A 254 11.89 -22.58 -3.55
N ASP A 255 10.57 -22.74 -3.62
CA ASP A 255 9.75 -22.28 -4.76
C ASP A 255 9.30 -20.84 -4.61
N ILE A 256 9.08 -20.42 -3.36
CA ILE A 256 8.62 -19.07 -2.99
C ILE A 256 9.42 -18.62 -1.77
N CYS A 257 9.90 -17.39 -1.78
CA CYS A 257 10.49 -16.74 -0.61
C CYS A 257 9.74 -15.47 -0.28
N VAL A 258 9.42 -15.26 1.01
CA VAL A 258 8.77 -14.04 1.53
C VAL A 258 9.58 -13.49 2.70
N GLY A 259 9.32 -12.25 3.07
CA GLY A 259 9.94 -11.63 4.24
C GLY A 259 9.62 -10.14 4.31
N ASN A 260 10.31 -9.44 5.21
CA ASN A 260 10.16 -8.00 5.41
C ASN A 260 11.48 -7.27 5.08
N SER A 261 11.40 -6.19 4.29
CA SER A 261 12.58 -5.36 3.97
C SER A 261 12.83 -4.23 4.99
N GLN A 262 12.12 -4.19 6.11
CA GLN A 262 12.14 -3.12 7.11
C GLN A 262 13.57 -2.78 7.59
N ARG A 263 14.39 -3.78 7.86
CA ARG A 263 15.75 -3.58 8.38
C ARG A 263 16.74 -2.96 7.36
N PHE A 264 16.29 -2.71 6.13
CA PHE A 264 17.02 -1.92 5.13
C PHE A 264 16.56 -0.46 5.18
N GLY A 265 16.84 0.21 6.31
CA GLY A 265 16.67 1.65 6.48
C GLY A 265 15.22 2.14 6.66
N VAL A 266 14.30 1.34 7.17
CA VAL A 266 12.94 1.75 7.50
C VAL A 266 12.70 1.67 9.01
N PRO A 267 12.25 2.76 9.69
CA PRO A 267 12.00 2.74 11.13
C PRO A 267 10.95 1.70 11.56
N PHE A 268 10.95 1.30 12.84
CA PHE A 268 9.93 0.41 13.41
C PHE A 268 8.49 0.91 13.20
N GLY A 269 8.25 2.21 13.44
CA GLY A 269 6.94 2.84 13.28
C GLY A 269 5.81 2.17 14.06
N PHE A 270 6.10 1.55 15.19
CA PHE A 270 5.16 0.76 15.99
C PHE A 270 4.46 -0.36 15.17
N GLY A 271 5.19 -0.93 14.22
CA GLY A 271 4.72 -2.04 13.38
C GLY A 271 4.59 -1.73 11.88
N GLY A 272 4.71 -0.47 11.49
CA GLY A 272 4.69 -0.09 10.09
C GLY A 272 4.32 1.38 9.80
N PRO A 273 4.31 1.71 8.48
CA PRO A 273 4.32 0.82 7.31
C PRO A 273 5.70 0.23 6.99
N HIS A 274 5.73 -1.01 6.48
CA HIS A 274 6.94 -1.71 6.05
C HIS A 274 6.68 -2.41 4.70
N ALA A 275 7.68 -2.48 3.82
CA ALA A 275 7.57 -3.20 2.57
C ALA A 275 7.95 -4.67 2.76
N ALA A 276 6.98 -5.57 2.72
CA ALA A 276 7.25 -6.99 2.56
C ALA A 276 7.66 -7.31 1.12
N PHE A 277 8.37 -8.42 0.95
CA PHE A 277 8.76 -8.93 -0.35
C PHE A 277 8.22 -10.33 -0.62
N MET A 278 8.14 -10.66 -1.90
CA MET A 278 7.92 -12.02 -2.39
C MET A 278 8.76 -12.23 -3.64
N ALA A 279 9.48 -13.34 -3.68
CA ALA A 279 10.11 -13.87 -4.88
C ALA A 279 9.61 -15.28 -5.16
N CYS A 280 9.63 -15.71 -6.41
CA CYS A 280 9.22 -17.06 -6.78
C CYS A 280 9.97 -17.58 -8.01
N SER A 281 9.91 -18.89 -8.22
CA SER A 281 10.37 -19.55 -9.43
C SER A 281 9.57 -19.09 -10.67
N ASP A 282 10.19 -19.13 -11.84
CA ASP A 282 9.65 -18.60 -13.12
C ASP A 282 8.26 -19.14 -13.48
N ASN A 283 8.01 -20.41 -13.15
CA ASN A 283 6.73 -21.07 -13.44
C ASN A 283 5.53 -20.47 -12.68
N LEU A 284 5.76 -19.72 -11.57
CA LEU A 284 4.73 -19.10 -10.73
C LEU A 284 4.48 -17.63 -11.06
N LYS A 285 5.35 -16.94 -11.79
CA LYS A 285 5.31 -15.49 -12.05
C LYS A 285 3.96 -14.96 -12.57
N ARG A 286 3.25 -15.75 -13.40
CA ARG A 286 1.94 -15.36 -13.94
C ARG A 286 0.80 -15.39 -12.92
N LYS A 287 1.05 -15.86 -11.71
CA LYS A 287 0.07 -15.93 -10.61
C LYS A 287 0.52 -15.17 -9.38
N MET A 288 1.74 -14.60 -9.40
CA MET A 288 2.30 -13.81 -8.29
C MET A 288 1.37 -12.62 -7.96
N PRO A 289 1.05 -12.36 -6.68
CA PRO A 289 0.27 -11.20 -6.25
C PRO A 289 1.10 -9.91 -6.36
N GLY A 290 0.42 -8.77 -6.29
CA GLY A 290 1.07 -7.46 -6.32
C GLY A 290 1.56 -7.07 -7.73
N ARG A 291 2.29 -5.96 -7.81
CA ARG A 291 2.79 -5.40 -9.07
C ARG A 291 4.13 -5.98 -9.46
N LEU A 292 4.38 -5.98 -10.76
CA LEU A 292 5.64 -6.43 -11.36
C LEU A 292 6.13 -5.37 -12.35
N ILE A 293 7.31 -4.83 -12.09
CA ILE A 293 7.97 -3.88 -13.00
C ILE A 293 8.72 -4.66 -14.06
N GLY A 294 8.64 -4.20 -15.30
CA GLY A 294 9.38 -4.77 -16.41
C GLY A 294 10.01 -3.72 -17.29
N VAL A 295 11.00 -4.14 -18.05
CA VAL A 295 11.68 -3.34 -19.08
C VAL A 295 10.96 -3.52 -20.41
N SER A 296 10.80 -2.43 -21.16
CA SER A 296 10.29 -2.38 -22.53
C SER A 296 11.11 -1.37 -23.35
N ILE A 297 10.60 -1.00 -24.50
CA ILE A 297 11.12 0.08 -25.34
C ILE A 297 10.06 1.16 -25.55
N ASP A 298 10.51 2.37 -25.77
CA ASP A 298 9.62 3.48 -26.17
C ASP A 298 9.50 3.58 -27.70
N SER A 299 8.72 4.55 -28.16
CA SER A 299 8.52 4.84 -29.60
C SER A 299 9.81 5.21 -30.37
N GLN A 300 10.90 5.52 -29.67
CA GLN A 300 12.23 5.79 -30.25
C GLN A 300 13.16 4.56 -30.17
N GLY A 301 12.66 3.41 -29.66
CA GLY A 301 13.48 2.20 -29.47
C GLY A 301 14.38 2.25 -28.23
N LYS A 302 14.21 3.25 -27.35
CA LYS A 302 14.98 3.37 -26.11
C LYS A 302 14.36 2.53 -24.99
N PRO A 303 15.21 2.00 -24.08
CA PRO A 303 14.69 1.31 -22.89
C PRO A 303 13.77 2.21 -22.06
N GLY A 304 12.66 1.66 -21.63
CA GLY A 304 11.73 2.31 -20.71
C GLY A 304 11.08 1.28 -19.78
N TYR A 305 10.72 1.72 -18.57
CA TYR A 305 10.14 0.87 -17.53
C TYR A 305 8.62 0.96 -17.55
N ARG A 306 7.95 -0.10 -17.12
CA ARG A 306 6.49 -0.19 -17.06
C ARG A 306 5.99 -1.22 -16.04
N LEU A 307 4.69 -1.18 -15.71
CA LEU A 307 4.04 -2.29 -15.03
C LEU A 307 3.79 -3.43 -16.03
N SER A 308 4.25 -4.63 -15.69
CA SER A 308 4.20 -5.81 -16.56
C SER A 308 3.15 -6.82 -16.11
N LEU A 309 2.63 -7.63 -17.05
CA LEU A 309 1.66 -8.69 -16.78
C LEU A 309 0.41 -8.23 -16.01
N GLN A 310 -0.07 -7.01 -16.26
CA GLN A 310 -1.23 -6.44 -15.56
C GLN A 310 -2.49 -7.32 -15.65
N THR A 311 -2.59 -8.16 -16.67
CA THR A 311 -3.72 -9.08 -16.88
C THR A 311 -3.95 -10.08 -15.74
N ARG A 312 -2.99 -10.26 -14.82
CA ARG A 312 -3.14 -11.10 -13.61
C ARG A 312 -3.70 -10.34 -12.41
N GLU A 313 -3.71 -8.99 -12.44
CA GLU A 313 -4.13 -8.14 -11.33
C GLU A 313 -5.65 -8.14 -11.12
N GLN A 314 -6.09 -7.78 -9.90
CA GLN A 314 -7.48 -7.84 -9.47
C GLN A 314 -8.42 -6.93 -10.28
N HIS A 315 -7.95 -5.78 -10.79
CA HIS A 315 -8.78 -4.87 -11.61
C HIS A 315 -9.21 -5.47 -12.96
N ILE A 316 -8.49 -6.51 -13.44
CA ILE A 316 -8.83 -7.26 -14.67
C ILE A 316 -9.49 -8.58 -14.33
N ARG A 317 -8.96 -9.34 -13.37
CA ARG A 317 -9.44 -10.69 -13.03
C ARG A 317 -10.69 -10.70 -12.15
N ARG A 318 -10.94 -9.67 -11.35
CA ARG A 318 -12.09 -9.55 -10.44
C ARG A 318 -12.24 -10.76 -9.50
N ASP A 319 -13.36 -11.46 -9.54
CA ASP A 319 -13.66 -12.68 -8.76
C ASP A 319 -12.73 -13.87 -9.05
N LYS A 320 -12.01 -13.82 -10.16
CA LYS A 320 -11.01 -14.82 -10.56
C LYS A 320 -9.58 -14.43 -10.16
N ALA A 321 -9.40 -13.31 -9.48
CA ALA A 321 -8.10 -12.91 -8.95
C ALA A 321 -7.66 -13.82 -7.81
N THR A 322 -6.36 -14.06 -7.70
CA THR A 322 -5.77 -14.84 -6.60
C THR A 322 -5.48 -13.99 -5.37
N SER A 323 -5.53 -12.66 -5.50
CA SER A 323 -5.26 -11.67 -4.46
C SER A 323 -6.06 -10.40 -4.69
N ASN A 324 -6.34 -9.64 -3.63
CA ASN A 324 -6.99 -8.33 -3.69
C ASN A 324 -6.02 -7.15 -3.61
N ILE A 325 -4.71 -7.38 -3.56
CA ILE A 325 -3.70 -6.32 -3.39
C ILE A 325 -3.83 -5.26 -4.48
N CYS A 326 -3.96 -3.99 -4.05
CA CYS A 326 -4.02 -2.79 -4.88
C CYS A 326 -2.97 -1.77 -4.39
N THR A 327 -3.23 -1.06 -3.30
CA THR A 327 -2.21 -0.27 -2.60
C THR A 327 -1.28 -1.22 -1.84
N ALA A 328 0.03 -1.05 -2.02
CA ALA A 328 1.08 -1.80 -1.34
C ALA A 328 1.91 -0.86 -0.44
N GLN A 329 3.22 -1.06 -0.33
CA GLN A 329 4.12 -0.25 0.52
C GLN A 329 5.29 0.30 -0.33
N VAL A 330 4.96 0.97 -1.43
CA VAL A 330 5.92 1.34 -2.48
C VAL A 330 7.00 2.30 -1.96
N LEU A 331 6.64 3.35 -1.21
CA LEU A 331 7.62 4.31 -0.69
C LEU A 331 8.68 3.62 0.18
N LEU A 332 8.26 2.64 0.99
CA LEU A 332 9.15 1.89 1.88
C LEU A 332 10.03 0.90 1.08
N ALA A 333 9.51 0.32 -0.01
CA ALA A 333 10.30 -0.49 -0.93
C ALA A 333 11.36 0.36 -1.65
N VAL A 334 11.02 1.59 -2.04
CA VAL A 334 11.99 2.55 -2.59
C VAL A 334 13.07 2.87 -1.57
N MET A 335 12.71 3.16 -0.31
CA MET A 335 13.70 3.40 0.76
C MET A 335 14.63 2.20 0.93
N ALA A 336 14.10 0.97 1.00
CA ALA A 336 14.88 -0.25 1.16
C ALA A 336 15.81 -0.51 -0.04
N SER A 337 15.33 -0.28 -1.27
CA SER A 337 16.18 -0.40 -2.46
C SER A 337 17.32 0.63 -2.47
N MET A 338 17.03 1.87 -2.07
CA MET A 338 18.05 2.94 -1.99
C MET A 338 19.03 2.73 -0.85
N TYR A 339 18.63 2.07 0.24
CA TYR A 339 19.54 1.60 1.28
C TYR A 339 20.57 0.62 0.69
N ALA A 340 20.11 -0.36 -0.10
CA ALA A 340 21.00 -1.31 -0.77
C ALA A 340 21.90 -0.62 -1.83
N VAL A 341 21.37 0.34 -2.58
CA VAL A 341 22.15 1.14 -3.54
C VAL A 341 23.25 1.96 -2.83
N TYR A 342 22.94 2.56 -1.68
CA TYR A 342 23.88 3.40 -0.94
C TYR A 342 25.00 2.59 -0.29
N HIS A 343 24.67 1.46 0.34
CA HIS A 343 25.66 0.59 1.01
C HIS A 343 26.40 -0.34 0.04
N GLY A 344 25.76 -0.73 -1.03
CA GLY A 344 26.26 -1.75 -1.96
C GLY A 344 26.40 -3.14 -1.32
N PRO A 345 26.74 -4.16 -2.10
CA PRO A 345 26.83 -5.54 -1.60
C PRO A 345 27.89 -5.69 -0.48
N GLN A 346 29.00 -4.96 -0.55
CA GLN A 346 30.04 -5.02 0.46
C GLN A 346 29.62 -4.35 1.78
N GLY A 347 28.95 -3.18 1.70
CA GLY A 347 28.41 -2.51 2.88
C GLY A 347 27.33 -3.33 3.58
N LEU A 348 26.43 -3.96 2.82
CA LEU A 348 25.40 -4.86 3.37
C LEU A 348 26.01 -6.07 4.08
N LYS A 349 27.03 -6.72 3.48
CA LYS A 349 27.79 -7.80 4.14
C LYS A 349 28.45 -7.31 5.43
N GLN A 350 29.05 -6.13 5.43
CA GLN A 350 29.71 -5.58 6.62
C GLN A 350 28.71 -5.32 7.75
N ILE A 351 27.50 -4.78 7.42
CA ILE A 351 26.43 -4.62 8.40
C ILE A 351 26.00 -5.98 8.98
N ALA A 352 25.83 -6.99 8.12
CA ALA A 352 25.45 -8.33 8.55
C ALA A 352 26.55 -8.97 9.46
N TYR A 353 27.81 -8.89 9.08
CA TYR A 353 28.91 -9.40 9.92
C TYR A 353 29.03 -8.67 11.26
N ASN A 354 28.85 -7.34 11.29
CA ASN A 354 28.86 -6.58 12.54
C ASN A 354 27.70 -6.99 13.46
N THR A 355 26.53 -7.17 12.89
CA THR A 355 25.33 -7.63 13.61
C THR A 355 25.51 -9.04 14.16
N HIS A 356 26.03 -9.96 13.35
CA HIS A 356 26.39 -11.31 13.80
C HIS A 356 27.47 -11.31 14.87
N PHE A 357 28.50 -10.46 14.73
CA PHE A 357 29.57 -10.35 15.72
C PHE A 357 29.05 -9.88 17.09
N ALA A 358 28.09 -8.94 17.11
CA ALA A 358 27.44 -8.53 18.34
C ALA A 358 26.71 -9.71 19.02
N ALA A 359 26.00 -10.53 18.23
CA ALA A 359 25.35 -11.74 18.75
C ALA A 359 26.37 -12.75 19.29
N ARG A 360 27.52 -12.94 18.62
CA ARG A 360 28.60 -13.81 19.09
C ARG A 360 29.22 -13.35 20.41
N ILE A 361 29.41 -12.04 20.61
CA ILE A 361 29.89 -11.48 21.90
C ILE A 361 28.88 -11.80 23.01
N CYS A 362 27.59 -11.56 22.77
CA CYS A 362 26.54 -11.87 23.73
C CYS A 362 26.53 -13.39 24.04
N ALA A 363 26.55 -14.22 23.02
CA ALA A 363 26.54 -15.69 23.17
C ALA A 363 27.75 -16.22 23.93
N ALA A 364 28.97 -15.79 23.59
CA ALA A 364 30.20 -16.21 24.24
C ALA A 364 30.23 -15.81 25.72
N SER A 365 29.91 -14.55 26.01
CA SER A 365 29.87 -14.01 27.36
C SER A 365 28.82 -14.69 28.26
N LEU A 366 27.64 -14.96 27.73
CA LEU A 366 26.57 -15.67 28.44
C LEU A 366 26.97 -17.15 28.70
N LYS A 367 27.57 -17.84 27.72
CA LYS A 367 28.08 -19.20 27.90
C LYS A 367 29.18 -19.24 28.96
N GLN A 368 30.11 -18.30 28.94
CA GLN A 368 31.18 -18.18 29.95
C GLN A 368 30.58 -17.97 31.37
N ALA A 369 29.50 -17.22 31.47
CA ALA A 369 28.75 -17.00 32.72
C ALA A 369 27.87 -18.20 33.15
N GLY A 370 27.85 -19.30 32.35
CA GLY A 370 27.13 -20.54 32.67
C GLY A 370 25.70 -20.63 32.15
N PHE A 371 25.30 -19.73 31.26
CA PHE A 371 24.00 -19.83 30.55
C PHE A 371 24.13 -20.79 29.37
N GLU A 372 23.04 -21.52 29.07
CA GLU A 372 22.90 -22.33 27.86
C GLU A 372 22.07 -21.61 26.80
N LEU A 373 22.44 -21.81 25.55
CA LEU A 373 21.64 -21.36 24.39
C LEU A 373 20.77 -22.51 23.87
N THR A 374 19.68 -22.19 23.18
CA THR A 374 18.81 -23.19 22.54
C THR A 374 19.37 -23.69 21.22
N SER A 375 20.24 -22.92 20.55
CA SER A 375 20.92 -23.27 19.30
C SER A 375 22.39 -22.86 19.32
N GLU A 376 23.24 -23.66 18.69
CA GLU A 376 24.66 -23.34 18.46
C GLU A 376 24.88 -22.56 17.14
N SER A 377 23.97 -22.71 16.17
CA SER A 377 24.02 -22.03 14.87
C SER A 377 22.98 -20.93 14.85
N TYR A 378 23.40 -19.66 14.70
CA TYR A 378 22.56 -18.48 14.72
C TYR A 378 23.17 -17.36 13.86
N PHE A 379 22.33 -16.44 13.41
CA PHE A 379 22.78 -15.22 12.72
C PHE A 379 22.89 -14.05 13.71
N ASP A 380 21.79 -13.41 14.06
CA ASP A 380 21.73 -12.22 14.91
C ASP A 380 20.89 -12.43 16.18
N THR A 381 20.09 -13.46 16.20
CA THR A 381 19.15 -13.76 17.29
C THR A 381 19.63 -15.00 18.04
N ILE A 382 19.68 -14.89 19.38
CA ILE A 382 19.98 -15.99 20.28
C ILE A 382 18.87 -16.12 21.31
N THR A 383 18.53 -17.35 21.66
CA THR A 383 17.60 -17.68 22.74
C THR A 383 18.33 -18.34 23.89
N VAL A 384 18.27 -17.71 25.06
CA VAL A 384 19.00 -18.09 26.27
C VAL A 384 18.09 -18.82 27.24
N LYS A 385 18.53 -19.98 27.77
CA LYS A 385 17.82 -20.71 28.82
C LYS A 385 18.02 -20.00 30.17
N THR A 386 16.94 -19.63 30.81
CA THR A 386 16.89 -18.86 32.06
C THR A 386 15.85 -19.41 33.01
N PRO A 387 15.97 -20.68 33.48
CA PRO A 387 14.91 -21.37 34.22
C PRO A 387 14.37 -20.56 35.39
N GLY A 388 13.09 -20.14 35.32
CA GLY A 388 12.38 -19.36 36.33
C GLY A 388 12.90 -17.92 36.54
N LYS A 389 13.76 -17.39 35.61
CA LYS A 389 14.39 -16.06 35.76
C LYS A 389 14.08 -15.10 34.60
N ALA A 390 13.29 -15.52 33.62
CA ALA A 390 13.03 -14.72 32.43
C ALA A 390 12.47 -13.34 32.81
N ASP A 391 11.45 -13.27 33.67
CA ASP A 391 10.79 -12.01 34.04
C ASP A 391 11.73 -11.08 34.86
N ASP A 392 12.61 -11.62 35.68
CA ASP A 392 13.61 -10.84 36.45
C ASP A 392 14.64 -10.18 35.49
N ILE A 393 15.11 -10.95 34.48
CA ILE A 393 16.07 -10.47 33.48
C ILE A 393 15.42 -9.38 32.60
N LEU A 394 14.17 -9.59 32.18
CA LEU A 394 13.45 -8.60 31.39
C LEU A 394 13.20 -7.31 32.17
N ALA A 395 12.85 -7.41 33.47
CA ALA A 395 12.72 -6.24 34.35
C ALA A 395 14.05 -5.50 34.54
N ALA A 396 15.16 -6.26 34.71
CA ALA A 396 16.49 -5.66 34.79
C ALA A 396 16.88 -4.95 33.47
N ALA A 397 16.59 -5.54 32.32
CA ALA A 397 16.81 -4.95 31.00
C ALA A 397 16.04 -3.62 30.83
N VAL A 398 14.75 -3.59 31.13
CA VAL A 398 13.93 -2.36 31.11
C VAL A 398 14.50 -1.32 32.08
N GLY A 399 14.93 -1.73 33.28
CA GLY A 399 15.52 -0.84 34.28
C GLY A 399 16.80 -0.12 33.84
N ILE A 400 17.50 -0.66 32.83
CA ILE A 400 18.72 -0.08 32.23
C ILE A 400 18.51 0.48 30.82
N GLY A 401 17.27 0.54 30.34
CA GLY A 401 16.90 1.23 29.10
C GLY A 401 16.87 0.37 27.83
N ILE A 402 16.76 -0.95 27.95
CA ILE A 402 16.67 -1.87 26.80
C ILE A 402 15.47 -2.82 26.93
N ASN A 403 14.96 -3.30 25.81
CA ASN A 403 13.95 -4.34 25.72
C ASN A 403 14.57 -5.62 25.16
N LEU A 404 14.25 -6.76 25.77
CA LEU A 404 14.56 -8.10 25.29
C LEU A 404 13.24 -8.87 25.07
N ARG A 405 13.31 -9.96 24.29
CA ARG A 405 12.14 -10.78 23.97
C ARG A 405 11.83 -11.76 25.09
N ARG A 406 10.60 -11.75 25.60
CA ARG A 406 10.07 -12.85 26.41
C ARG A 406 9.62 -13.97 25.48
N VAL A 407 10.38 -15.07 25.44
CA VAL A 407 9.98 -16.28 24.70
C VAL A 407 8.95 -17.05 25.52
N ASP A 408 9.32 -17.42 26.76
CA ASP A 408 8.43 -18.04 27.75
C ASP A 408 8.98 -17.79 29.18
N ALA A 409 8.52 -18.54 30.20
CA ALA A 409 8.97 -18.37 31.59
C ALA A 409 10.44 -18.75 31.82
N ASP A 410 11.01 -19.58 30.95
CA ASP A 410 12.34 -20.17 31.07
C ASP A 410 13.32 -19.73 29.98
N HIS A 411 12.89 -18.86 29.04
CA HIS A 411 13.71 -18.43 27.89
C HIS A 411 13.58 -16.94 27.60
N VAL A 412 14.74 -16.31 27.36
CA VAL A 412 14.84 -14.91 26.91
C VAL A 412 15.54 -14.86 25.55
N GLY A 413 14.91 -14.17 24.58
CA GLY A 413 15.48 -13.91 23.26
C GLY A 413 16.21 -12.57 23.21
N ILE A 414 17.31 -12.54 22.48
CA ILE A 414 18.13 -11.35 22.20
C ILE A 414 18.30 -11.29 20.68
N ALA A 415 17.72 -10.27 20.03
CA ALA A 415 17.88 -10.04 18.59
C ALA A 415 18.78 -8.82 18.38
N CYS A 416 20.02 -9.07 18.03
CA CYS A 416 20.99 -8.03 17.71
C CYS A 416 20.65 -7.37 16.38
N ASP A 417 20.95 -6.08 16.23
CA ASP A 417 20.74 -5.35 14.98
C ASP A 417 21.88 -4.34 14.72
N GLU A 418 21.81 -3.61 13.63
CA GLU A 418 22.87 -2.66 13.25
C GLU A 418 23.04 -1.49 14.24
N THR A 419 22.07 -1.26 15.12
CA THR A 419 22.14 -0.22 16.17
C THR A 419 22.88 -0.67 17.42
N MET A 420 23.19 -1.97 17.51
CA MET A 420 23.90 -2.53 18.67
C MET A 420 25.39 -2.31 18.56
N GLY A 421 25.91 -1.31 19.28
CA GLY A 421 27.34 -1.10 19.49
C GLY A 421 27.85 -1.78 20.77
N CYS A 422 29.13 -1.57 21.07
CA CYS A 422 29.76 -2.17 22.27
C CYS A 422 29.03 -1.80 23.57
N MET A 423 28.52 -0.56 23.70
CA MET A 423 27.82 -0.12 24.90
C MET A 423 26.49 -0.84 25.09
N GLU A 424 25.75 -1.02 24.01
CA GLU A 424 24.47 -1.72 24.02
C GLU A 424 24.64 -3.20 24.34
N GLY A 425 25.68 -3.85 23.78
CA GLY A 425 26.02 -5.23 24.10
C GLY A 425 26.35 -5.42 25.58
N MET A 426 27.08 -4.47 26.18
CA MET A 426 27.35 -4.49 27.63
C MET A 426 26.07 -4.30 28.46
N LEU A 427 25.11 -3.47 28.02
CA LEU A 427 23.84 -3.36 28.70
C LEU A 427 23.04 -4.66 28.65
N VAL A 428 23.04 -5.36 27.49
CA VAL A 428 22.41 -6.68 27.39
C VAL A 428 23.04 -7.65 28.39
N LEU A 429 24.38 -7.77 28.45
CA LEU A 429 25.07 -8.65 29.38
C LEU A 429 24.76 -8.31 30.85
N LYS A 430 24.71 -7.03 31.19
CA LYS A 430 24.39 -6.54 32.55
C LYS A 430 22.97 -6.95 32.97
N ALA A 431 21.99 -7.02 32.06
CA ALA A 431 20.66 -7.52 32.38
C ALA A 431 20.65 -8.98 32.87
N PHE A 432 21.63 -9.78 32.42
CA PHE A 432 21.85 -11.16 32.87
C PHE A 432 22.79 -11.24 34.10
N GLY A 433 23.25 -10.11 34.64
CA GLY A 433 24.21 -10.06 35.75
C GLY A 433 25.67 -10.37 35.35
N VAL A 434 26.00 -10.24 34.09
CA VAL A 434 27.34 -10.44 33.54
C VAL A 434 28.04 -9.07 33.39
N GLU A 435 29.16 -8.87 34.06
CA GLU A 435 29.90 -7.58 34.06
C GLU A 435 31.03 -7.54 33.02
N ASP A 436 31.63 -8.68 32.71
CA ASP A 436 32.76 -8.81 31.78
C ASP A 436 32.32 -9.49 30.48
N ALA A 437 32.68 -8.91 29.34
CA ALA A 437 32.42 -9.46 28.03
C ALA A 437 33.59 -10.42 27.60
N ASP A 438 33.23 -11.58 27.12
CA ASP A 438 34.13 -12.45 26.34
C ASP A 438 34.05 -12.03 24.86
N ILE A 439 35.15 -11.50 24.32
CA ILE A 439 35.20 -11.00 22.95
C ILE A 439 35.86 -12.05 22.07
N PRO A 440 35.09 -12.82 21.29
CA PRO A 440 35.64 -13.81 20.36
C PRO A 440 36.46 -13.11 19.25
N GLU A 441 37.31 -13.87 18.57
CA GLU A 441 38.00 -13.38 17.39
C GLU A 441 36.99 -13.01 16.30
N TYR A 442 37.17 -11.83 15.67
CA TYR A 442 36.38 -11.41 14.54
C TYR A 442 36.66 -12.33 13.34
N ASN A 443 35.66 -13.01 12.83
CA ASN A 443 35.76 -13.91 11.70
C ASN A 443 34.57 -13.75 10.78
N GLU A 444 34.83 -13.47 9.49
CA GLU A 444 33.81 -13.35 8.44
C GLU A 444 33.25 -14.69 7.95
N THR A 445 33.87 -15.83 8.33
CA THR A 445 33.44 -17.19 8.00
C THR A 445 32.97 -17.93 9.26
N ALA A 446 31.90 -17.46 9.85
CA ALA A 446 31.44 -17.92 11.16
C ALA A 446 30.50 -19.14 11.12
N TRP A 447 30.04 -19.55 9.95
CA TRP A 447 29.10 -20.66 9.75
C TRP A 447 29.78 -21.86 9.09
N ASP A 448 29.17 -23.04 9.23
CA ASP A 448 29.58 -24.23 8.49
C ASP A 448 29.31 -23.97 6.99
N GLY A 449 30.19 -24.38 6.10
CA GLY A 449 30.18 -24.06 4.68
C GLY A 449 28.86 -24.40 3.93
N ILE A 450 27.95 -25.20 4.55
CA ILE A 450 26.62 -25.51 4.03
C ILE A 450 25.65 -24.33 4.18
N HIS A 451 25.90 -23.45 5.16
CA HIS A 451 25.08 -22.27 5.43
C HIS A 451 25.66 -21.00 4.83
N ASP A 452 26.93 -20.99 4.42
CA ASP A 452 27.60 -19.84 3.86
C ASP A 452 27.02 -19.48 2.49
N ARG A 453 26.83 -18.18 2.23
CA ARG A 453 26.45 -17.70 0.92
C ARG A 453 27.59 -17.85 -0.06
N GLY A 454 27.40 -18.69 -1.08
CA GLY A 454 28.34 -18.88 -2.19
C GLY A 454 28.09 -17.98 -3.40
N SER A 455 26.86 -17.50 -3.58
CA SER A 455 26.46 -16.71 -4.74
C SER A 455 26.69 -15.21 -4.52
N GLU A 456 26.99 -14.49 -5.60
CA GLU A 456 26.99 -13.03 -5.62
C GLU A 456 25.55 -12.49 -5.60
N PHE A 457 25.37 -11.25 -5.15
CA PHE A 457 24.09 -10.53 -5.17
C PHE A 457 24.32 -9.04 -5.41
N CYS A 458 23.31 -8.32 -5.84
CA CYS A 458 23.38 -6.90 -6.15
C CYS A 458 24.55 -6.56 -7.09
N THR A 459 24.75 -7.39 -8.11
CA THR A 459 25.86 -7.25 -9.07
C THR A 459 25.60 -6.17 -10.13
N ALA A 460 24.33 -5.76 -10.31
CA ALA A 460 23.99 -4.70 -11.26
C ALA A 460 24.71 -3.38 -10.93
N PRO A 461 25.09 -2.56 -11.95
CA PRO A 461 25.87 -1.36 -11.77
C PRO A 461 25.28 -0.36 -10.78
N VAL A 462 23.95 -0.28 -10.66
CA VAL A 462 23.27 0.63 -9.73
C VAL A 462 23.67 0.39 -8.27
N PHE A 463 23.89 -0.85 -7.86
CA PHE A 463 24.32 -1.19 -6.50
C PHE A 463 25.81 -1.00 -6.26
N ASN A 464 26.59 -0.62 -7.29
CA ASN A 464 28.05 -0.51 -7.26
C ASN A 464 28.53 0.89 -7.65
N SER A 465 27.64 1.92 -7.68
CA SER A 465 27.97 3.24 -8.23
C SER A 465 27.75 4.42 -7.27
N TYR A 466 26.77 4.37 -6.34
CA TYR A 466 26.29 5.57 -5.65
C TYR A 466 26.56 5.53 -4.14
N HIS A 467 27.80 5.23 -3.74
CA HIS A 467 28.19 5.02 -2.33
C HIS A 467 28.61 6.32 -1.61
N SER A 468 28.83 7.43 -2.32
CA SER A 468 29.10 8.72 -1.70
C SER A 468 27.82 9.54 -1.53
N GLU A 469 27.77 10.37 -0.46
CA GLU A 469 26.67 11.30 -0.18
C GLU A 469 26.27 12.12 -1.41
N THR A 470 27.26 12.68 -2.11
CA THR A 470 27.03 13.53 -3.29
C THR A 470 26.46 12.75 -4.48
N GLU A 471 26.96 11.54 -4.73
CA GLU A 471 26.47 10.74 -5.86
C GLU A 471 25.08 10.19 -5.60
N MET A 472 24.81 9.75 -4.36
CA MET A 472 23.47 9.31 -3.97
C MET A 472 22.46 10.44 -4.07
N LEU A 473 22.77 11.63 -3.56
CA LEU A 473 21.91 12.82 -3.69
C LEU A 473 21.60 13.15 -5.16
N ARG A 474 22.59 13.08 -6.04
CA ARG A 474 22.43 13.34 -7.47
C ARG A 474 21.61 12.23 -8.16
N TYR A 475 21.79 10.99 -7.74
CA TYR A 475 20.99 9.88 -8.28
C TYR A 475 19.52 10.04 -7.93
N LEU A 476 19.19 10.29 -6.65
CA LEU A 476 17.81 10.54 -6.20
C LEU A 476 17.17 11.72 -6.95
N ALA A 477 17.89 12.82 -7.11
CA ALA A 477 17.41 13.99 -7.85
C ALA A 477 17.18 13.70 -9.35
N ARG A 478 17.99 12.81 -9.97
CA ARG A 478 17.77 12.39 -11.37
C ARG A 478 16.52 11.53 -11.52
N LEU A 479 16.25 10.65 -10.54
CA LEU A 479 15.04 9.82 -10.56
C LEU A 479 13.79 10.69 -10.39
N GLU A 480 13.78 11.57 -9.38
CA GLU A 480 12.66 12.47 -9.10
C GLU A 480 12.27 13.32 -10.34
N LYS A 481 13.25 13.85 -11.06
CA LYS A 481 13.02 14.67 -12.27
C LYS A 481 12.39 13.91 -13.45
N LYS A 482 12.36 12.59 -13.43
CA LYS A 482 11.67 11.76 -14.43
C LYS A 482 10.19 11.56 -14.13
N ASP A 483 9.76 11.95 -12.94
CA ASP A 483 8.43 11.66 -12.41
C ASP A 483 7.60 12.92 -12.25
N LEU A 484 6.28 12.76 -12.36
CA LEU A 484 5.30 13.79 -12.04
C LEU A 484 4.59 13.45 -10.73
N ALA A 485 4.51 14.42 -9.83
CA ALA A 485 3.89 14.29 -8.52
C ALA A 485 3.06 15.56 -8.18
N LEU A 486 2.33 15.56 -7.04
CA LEU A 486 1.44 16.67 -6.68
C LEU A 486 2.15 18.00 -6.42
N ASN A 487 3.45 18.00 -6.15
CA ASN A 487 4.25 19.21 -6.03
C ASN A 487 4.54 19.89 -7.39
N GLU A 488 4.24 19.21 -8.51
CA GLU A 488 4.39 19.75 -9.88
C GLU A 488 3.06 20.19 -10.47
N SER A 489 2.00 19.38 -10.35
CA SER A 489 0.67 19.67 -10.90
C SER A 489 -0.42 18.85 -10.21
N MET A 490 -1.68 19.22 -10.46
CA MET A 490 -2.85 18.44 -10.07
C MET A 490 -2.78 17.02 -10.66
N ILE A 491 -3.21 16.04 -9.89
CA ILE A 491 -3.45 14.66 -10.33
C ILE A 491 -4.93 14.35 -10.18
N ALA A 492 -5.70 14.57 -11.24
CA ALA A 492 -7.16 14.50 -11.24
C ALA A 492 -7.71 13.07 -11.40
N LEU A 493 -7.28 12.15 -10.56
CA LEU A 493 -7.64 10.72 -10.62
C LEU A 493 -8.97 10.42 -9.90
N GLY A 494 -10.02 10.09 -10.61
CA GLY A 494 -11.23 9.48 -10.01
C GLY A 494 -11.12 7.94 -9.96
N SER A 495 -11.67 7.36 -9.07
CA SER A 495 -12.03 7.40 -7.67
C SER A 495 -10.81 7.25 -6.76
N CYS A 496 -9.88 8.12 -6.84
CA CYS A 496 -8.69 8.13 -6.00
C CYS A 496 -8.34 9.55 -5.61
N THR A 497 -8.82 9.98 -4.46
CA THR A 497 -8.62 11.35 -3.95
C THR A 497 -7.13 11.66 -3.79
N MET A 498 -6.58 12.44 -4.71
CA MET A 498 -5.18 12.86 -4.73
C MET A 498 -5.07 14.29 -4.21
N LYS A 499 -5.33 14.50 -2.92
CA LYS A 499 -5.12 15.80 -2.29
C LYS A 499 -3.71 15.95 -1.76
N LEU A 500 -3.13 17.15 -1.88
CA LEU A 500 -1.83 17.44 -1.30
C LEU A 500 -1.95 17.53 0.22
N ASN A 501 -1.11 16.80 0.92
CA ASN A 501 -0.99 16.86 2.36
C ASN A 501 -0.04 17.97 2.81
N ALA A 502 -0.33 18.57 3.96
CA ALA A 502 0.49 19.62 4.52
C ALA A 502 1.81 19.09 5.08
N THR A 503 2.86 19.91 5.02
CA THR A 503 4.17 19.56 5.58
C THR A 503 4.10 19.29 7.10
N ALA A 504 3.27 20.03 7.84
CA ALA A 504 3.06 19.83 9.27
C ALA A 504 2.47 18.42 9.59
N GLU A 505 1.71 17.82 8.68
CA GLU A 505 1.17 16.47 8.84
C GLU A 505 2.27 15.41 8.73
N MET A 506 3.32 15.67 7.93
CA MET A 506 4.43 14.74 7.70
C MET A 506 5.52 14.82 8.76
N MET A 507 5.71 15.97 9.42
CA MET A 507 6.79 16.20 10.39
C MET A 507 6.87 15.17 11.52
N PRO A 508 5.76 14.67 12.10
CA PRO A 508 5.80 13.70 13.19
C PRO A 508 6.46 12.37 12.83
N LEU A 509 6.49 11.97 11.56
CA LEU A 509 7.03 10.68 11.13
C LEU A 509 8.52 10.52 11.47
N SER A 510 9.27 11.63 11.51
CA SER A 510 10.71 11.64 11.81
C SER A 510 11.00 11.78 13.31
N TRP A 511 9.99 11.84 14.18
CA TRP A 511 10.21 11.90 15.62
C TRP A 511 10.59 10.53 16.18
N PRO A 512 11.60 10.45 17.07
CA PRO A 512 11.97 9.18 17.69
C PRO A 512 10.82 8.49 18.43
N GLU A 513 9.92 9.26 19.05
CA GLU A 513 8.77 8.77 19.78
C GLU A 513 7.68 8.16 18.85
N VAL A 514 7.80 8.41 17.54
CA VAL A 514 6.97 7.81 16.49
C VAL A 514 7.73 6.70 15.77
N GLY A 515 8.92 6.99 15.27
CA GLY A 515 9.70 6.06 14.43
C GLY A 515 10.32 4.89 15.20
N ASN A 516 10.77 5.10 16.45
CA ASN A 516 11.65 4.16 17.12
C ASN A 516 10.96 3.28 18.19
N ILE A 517 9.65 3.10 18.12
CA ILE A 517 8.90 2.20 19.01
C ILE A 517 8.67 0.86 18.31
N HIS A 518 9.19 -0.22 18.91
CA HIS A 518 8.98 -1.58 18.41
C HIS A 518 7.53 -2.03 18.64
N PRO A 519 6.87 -2.78 17.72
CA PRO A 519 5.45 -3.15 17.84
C PRO A 519 5.10 -4.03 19.05
N PHE A 520 6.06 -4.75 19.60
CA PHE A 520 5.86 -5.69 20.68
C PHE A 520 6.47 -5.22 22.03
N VAL A 521 6.66 -3.91 22.21
CA VAL A 521 7.04 -3.35 23.51
C VAL A 521 5.92 -3.52 24.53
N PRO A 522 6.24 -3.59 25.85
CA PRO A 522 5.22 -3.53 26.91
C PRO A 522 4.32 -2.30 26.78
N ASP A 523 3.05 -2.45 27.18
CA ASP A 523 2.00 -1.44 27.05
C ASP A 523 2.36 -0.09 27.68
N ASP A 524 3.08 -0.10 28.79
CA ASP A 524 3.52 1.11 29.49
C ASP A 524 4.62 1.90 28.74
N GLN A 525 5.15 1.36 27.66
CA GLN A 525 6.12 2.02 26.77
C GLN A 525 5.47 2.66 25.55
N SER A 526 4.23 2.31 25.20
CA SER A 526 3.49 2.81 24.04
C SER A 526 2.26 3.64 24.39
N VAL A 527 2.23 4.24 25.58
CA VAL A 527 1.09 5.01 26.11
C VAL A 527 0.67 6.14 25.15
N GLY A 528 1.65 6.87 24.59
CA GLY A 528 1.37 7.96 23.65
C GLY A 528 0.77 7.45 22.34
N TYR A 529 1.26 6.34 21.81
CA TYR A 529 0.68 5.72 20.62
C TYR A 529 -0.77 5.29 20.86
N ARG A 530 -1.04 4.60 21.98
CA ARG A 530 -2.40 4.15 22.31
C ARG A 530 -3.36 5.32 22.42
N GLU A 531 -2.98 6.39 23.14
CA GLU A 531 -3.81 7.59 23.26
C GLU A 531 -4.11 8.24 21.90
N MET A 532 -3.11 8.37 21.04
CA MET A 532 -3.30 8.94 19.70
C MET A 532 -4.18 8.06 18.81
N LEU A 533 -3.99 6.74 18.83
CA LEU A 533 -4.75 5.78 18.03
C LEU A 533 -6.19 5.65 18.53
N ASP A 534 -6.42 5.72 19.85
CA ASP A 534 -7.75 5.72 20.45
C ASP A 534 -8.51 7.01 20.07
N GLU A 535 -7.86 8.20 20.15
CA GLU A 535 -8.45 9.46 19.69
C GLU A 535 -8.82 9.38 18.20
N LEU A 536 -7.92 8.89 17.35
CA LEU A 536 -8.17 8.77 15.92
C LEU A 536 -9.34 7.80 15.64
N SER A 537 -9.37 6.67 16.33
CA SER A 537 -10.46 5.68 16.20
C SER A 537 -11.81 6.26 16.59
N ASP A 538 -11.87 7.01 17.71
CA ASP A 538 -13.08 7.72 18.16
C ASP A 538 -13.52 8.78 17.13
N TRP A 539 -12.60 9.59 16.60
CA TRP A 539 -12.94 10.58 15.59
C TRP A 539 -13.46 9.95 14.30
N LEU A 540 -12.83 8.88 13.83
CA LEU A 540 -13.28 8.16 12.64
C LEU A 540 -14.65 7.49 12.87
N ALA A 541 -14.92 6.96 14.07
CA ALA A 541 -16.21 6.41 14.43
C ALA A 541 -17.31 7.48 14.38
N ARG A 542 -17.05 8.67 14.92
CA ARG A 542 -18.00 9.82 14.87
C ARG A 542 -18.21 10.31 13.42
N ILE A 543 -17.14 10.40 12.62
CA ILE A 543 -17.24 10.82 11.21
C ILE A 543 -18.09 9.84 10.40
N THR A 544 -17.95 8.54 10.66
CA THR A 544 -18.62 7.49 9.88
C THR A 544 -19.97 7.07 10.46
N GLY A 545 -20.27 7.45 11.70
CA GLY A 545 -21.50 7.05 12.41
C GLY A 545 -21.51 5.59 12.86
N PHE A 546 -20.34 5.00 13.05
CA PHE A 546 -20.18 3.61 13.52
C PHE A 546 -19.92 3.49 15.02
N ALA A 547 -20.11 2.29 15.57
CA ALA A 547 -19.91 1.99 16.98
C ALA A 547 -18.43 1.83 17.34
N ALA A 548 -17.62 1.29 16.45
CA ALA A 548 -16.19 1.10 16.66
C ALA A 548 -15.41 1.12 15.35
N VAL A 549 -14.10 1.44 15.44
CA VAL A 549 -13.15 1.43 14.31
C VAL A 549 -11.91 0.62 14.68
N SER A 550 -11.47 -0.27 13.79
CA SER A 550 -10.18 -0.94 13.88
C SER A 550 -9.19 -0.30 12.90
N LEU A 551 -8.02 0.11 13.41
CA LEU A 551 -6.92 0.66 12.62
C LEU A 551 -5.94 -0.40 12.12
N GLN A 552 -6.22 -1.69 12.35
CA GLN A 552 -5.28 -2.77 12.02
C GLN A 552 -5.05 -2.95 10.52
N PRO A 553 -6.05 -2.91 9.61
CA PRO A 553 -5.81 -3.19 8.20
C PRO A 553 -4.79 -2.22 7.58
N ASN A 554 -3.73 -2.76 6.99
CA ASN A 554 -2.59 -2.02 6.45
C ASN A 554 -2.71 -1.69 4.95
N ALA A 555 -3.91 -1.79 4.37
CA ALA A 555 -4.30 -1.30 3.05
C ALA A 555 -5.83 -1.24 2.94
N GLY A 556 -6.37 -0.47 1.98
CA GLY A 556 -7.82 -0.42 1.73
C GLY A 556 -8.40 -1.79 1.40
N SER A 557 -7.75 -2.56 0.51
CA SER A 557 -8.18 -3.93 0.18
C SER A 557 -8.08 -4.90 1.37
N GLN A 558 -7.15 -4.68 2.29
CA GLN A 558 -7.07 -5.43 3.55
C GLN A 558 -8.23 -5.06 4.49
N GLY A 559 -8.66 -3.79 4.46
CA GLY A 559 -9.90 -3.35 5.13
C GLY A 559 -11.14 -4.01 4.52
N GLU A 560 -11.19 -4.13 3.18
CA GLU A 560 -12.27 -4.89 2.52
C GLU A 560 -12.33 -6.33 3.03
N TYR A 561 -11.20 -7.01 3.05
CA TYR A 561 -11.10 -8.38 3.55
C TYR A 561 -11.53 -8.47 5.02
N ALA A 562 -11.00 -7.61 5.89
CA ALA A 562 -11.31 -7.61 7.33
C ALA A 562 -12.81 -7.37 7.60
N GLY A 563 -13.44 -6.42 6.90
CA GLY A 563 -14.85 -6.12 7.06
C GLY A 563 -15.76 -7.25 6.57
N LEU A 564 -15.44 -7.86 5.43
CA LEU A 564 -16.18 -9.03 4.93
C LEU A 564 -15.98 -10.26 5.84
N LEU A 565 -14.79 -10.42 6.41
CA LEU A 565 -14.52 -11.47 7.39
C LEU A 565 -15.35 -11.27 8.68
N ALA A 566 -15.50 -10.02 9.16
CA ALA A 566 -16.35 -9.70 10.28
C ALA A 566 -17.83 -10.07 10.01
N ILE A 567 -18.36 -9.75 8.82
CA ILE A 567 -19.70 -10.17 8.40
C ILE A 567 -19.83 -11.70 8.38
N ARG A 568 -18.87 -12.41 7.81
CA ARG A 568 -18.87 -13.86 7.76
C ARG A 568 -18.91 -14.47 9.16
N ARG A 569 -18.04 -14.01 10.06
CA ARG A 569 -17.97 -14.48 11.46
C ARG A 569 -19.24 -14.19 12.23
N TYR A 570 -19.86 -13.05 12.01
CA TYR A 570 -21.18 -12.73 12.58
C TYR A 570 -22.24 -13.76 12.16
N HIS A 571 -22.33 -14.13 10.87
CA HIS A 571 -23.27 -15.16 10.42
C HIS A 571 -22.94 -16.54 11.00
N LEU A 572 -21.68 -16.93 11.02
CA LEU A 572 -21.25 -18.22 11.61
C LEU A 572 -21.58 -18.29 13.10
N ALA A 573 -21.36 -17.22 13.87
CA ALA A 573 -21.66 -17.15 15.29
C ALA A 573 -23.17 -17.26 15.59
N LYS A 574 -24.03 -16.84 14.63
CA LYS A 574 -25.48 -17.02 14.72
C LYS A 574 -25.95 -18.41 14.27
N GLY A 575 -25.04 -19.26 13.80
CA GLY A 575 -25.38 -20.58 13.26
C GLY A 575 -25.81 -20.58 11.78
N ASP A 576 -25.77 -19.42 11.11
CA ASP A 576 -26.17 -19.24 9.71
C ASP A 576 -25.04 -19.60 8.75
N THR A 577 -24.54 -20.82 8.82
CA THR A 577 -23.36 -21.28 8.05
C THR A 577 -23.55 -21.28 6.52
N GLY A 578 -24.79 -21.17 6.04
CA GLY A 578 -25.16 -21.16 4.62
C GLY A 578 -25.13 -19.78 3.95
N ARG A 579 -24.92 -18.67 4.69
CA ARG A 579 -24.90 -17.31 4.16
C ARG A 579 -23.57 -16.96 3.49
N ASP A 580 -23.36 -17.50 2.30
CA ASP A 580 -22.10 -17.43 1.54
C ASP A 580 -22.18 -16.57 0.27
N ILE A 581 -23.27 -15.82 0.05
CA ILE A 581 -23.42 -14.96 -1.15
C ILE A 581 -23.15 -13.51 -0.78
N CYS A 582 -22.31 -12.87 -1.61
CA CYS A 582 -22.11 -11.43 -1.65
C CYS A 582 -22.61 -10.88 -2.99
N ILE A 583 -23.60 -9.97 -2.94
CA ILE A 583 -24.07 -9.26 -4.13
C ILE A 583 -23.16 -8.05 -4.36
N ILE A 584 -22.71 -7.82 -5.61
CA ILE A 584 -21.78 -6.74 -5.96
C ILE A 584 -22.22 -6.08 -7.28
N PRO A 585 -22.36 -4.73 -7.34
CA PRO A 585 -22.66 -4.03 -8.60
C PRO A 585 -21.57 -4.26 -9.66
N THR A 586 -21.98 -4.34 -10.93
CA THR A 586 -21.05 -4.52 -12.06
C THR A 586 -20.06 -3.36 -12.22
N SER A 587 -20.38 -2.18 -11.68
CA SER A 587 -19.51 -0.99 -11.64
C SER A 587 -18.46 -1.02 -10.54
N ALA A 588 -18.53 -1.96 -9.58
CA ALA A 588 -17.62 -2.01 -8.44
C ALA A 588 -16.15 -2.14 -8.84
N HIS A 589 -15.26 -1.59 -8.00
CA HIS A 589 -13.82 -1.75 -8.15
C HIS A 589 -13.42 -3.23 -8.15
N GLY A 590 -12.38 -3.60 -8.90
CA GLY A 590 -11.92 -4.99 -9.03
C GLY A 590 -11.48 -5.66 -7.71
N THR A 591 -11.10 -4.88 -6.70
CA THR A 591 -10.76 -5.39 -5.36
C THR A 591 -11.97 -5.97 -4.64
N ASN A 592 -13.18 -5.41 -4.85
CA ASN A 592 -14.38 -5.83 -4.15
C ASN A 592 -14.73 -7.31 -4.38
N PRO A 593 -14.88 -7.80 -5.65
CA PRO A 593 -15.13 -9.22 -5.87
C PRO A 593 -13.95 -10.11 -5.45
N ALA A 594 -12.71 -9.64 -5.57
CA ALA A 594 -11.53 -10.38 -5.11
C ALA A 594 -11.55 -10.56 -3.58
N SER A 595 -11.83 -9.50 -2.82
CA SER A 595 -11.95 -9.53 -1.35
C SER A 595 -13.09 -10.42 -0.89
N ALA A 596 -14.24 -10.40 -1.60
CA ALA A 596 -15.38 -11.26 -1.28
C ALA A 596 -15.02 -12.75 -1.41
N VAL A 597 -14.34 -13.14 -2.49
CA VAL A 597 -13.87 -14.52 -2.69
C VAL A 597 -12.86 -14.92 -1.63
N MET A 598 -11.92 -14.03 -1.28
CA MET A 598 -10.92 -14.29 -0.22
C MET A 598 -11.56 -14.47 1.17
N ALA A 599 -12.67 -13.78 1.44
CA ALA A 599 -13.45 -13.95 2.67
C ALA A 599 -14.42 -15.14 2.61
N GLY A 600 -14.39 -15.95 1.53
CA GLY A 600 -15.18 -17.18 1.36
C GLY A 600 -16.60 -16.93 0.87
N PHE A 601 -16.90 -15.76 0.30
CA PHE A 601 -18.18 -15.50 -0.35
C PHE A 601 -18.17 -15.86 -1.84
N ARG A 602 -19.33 -16.23 -2.35
CA ARG A 602 -19.60 -16.35 -3.79
C ARG A 602 -20.22 -15.06 -4.30
N VAL A 603 -19.64 -14.50 -5.34
CA VAL A 603 -20.07 -13.23 -5.92
C VAL A 603 -21.28 -13.43 -6.83
N VAL A 604 -22.32 -12.62 -6.61
CA VAL A 604 -23.49 -12.50 -7.50
C VAL A 604 -23.52 -11.06 -8.02
N PRO A 605 -23.25 -10.82 -9.32
CA PRO A 605 -23.25 -9.46 -9.86
C PRO A 605 -24.68 -8.91 -9.98
N VAL A 606 -24.87 -7.62 -9.69
CA VAL A 606 -26.11 -6.88 -9.95
C VAL A 606 -25.87 -5.82 -11.02
N ALA A 607 -26.82 -5.64 -11.93
CA ALA A 607 -26.74 -4.67 -13.02
C ALA A 607 -26.82 -3.22 -12.51
N CYS A 608 -26.29 -2.30 -13.32
CA CYS A 608 -26.55 -0.87 -13.20
C CYS A 608 -27.49 -0.42 -14.32
N ASP A 609 -28.30 0.59 -14.05
CA ASP A 609 -29.20 1.21 -15.03
C ASP A 609 -28.44 2.18 -15.97
N ASP A 610 -29.15 2.72 -16.98
CA ASP A 610 -28.56 3.66 -17.93
C ASP A 610 -28.16 5.02 -17.32
N GLN A 611 -28.56 5.29 -16.07
CA GLN A 611 -28.20 6.50 -15.32
C GLN A 611 -26.99 6.26 -14.40
N GLY A 612 -26.43 5.06 -14.39
CA GLY A 612 -25.28 4.70 -13.55
C GLY A 612 -25.66 4.35 -12.10
N ASN A 613 -26.94 4.13 -11.79
CA ASN A 613 -27.40 3.66 -10.48
C ASN A 613 -27.51 2.13 -10.47
N ILE A 614 -27.58 1.55 -9.28
CA ILE A 614 -27.87 0.11 -9.13
C ILE A 614 -29.31 -0.13 -9.63
N ASP A 615 -29.51 -1.12 -10.49
CA ASP A 615 -30.84 -1.59 -10.87
C ASP A 615 -31.52 -2.27 -9.67
N VAL A 616 -32.39 -1.50 -8.99
CA VAL A 616 -33.10 -1.94 -7.79
C VAL A 616 -34.01 -3.16 -8.08
N SER A 617 -34.53 -3.27 -9.29
CA SER A 617 -35.39 -4.41 -9.69
C SER A 617 -34.57 -5.68 -9.80
N ASP A 618 -33.40 -5.63 -10.43
CA ASP A 618 -32.46 -6.75 -10.52
C ASP A 618 -31.91 -7.11 -9.12
N LEU A 619 -31.56 -6.10 -8.32
CA LEU A 619 -31.12 -6.30 -6.94
C LEU A 619 -32.17 -7.03 -6.11
N LYS A 620 -33.42 -6.58 -6.17
CA LYS A 620 -34.52 -7.18 -5.42
C LYS A 620 -34.73 -8.65 -5.83
N ALA A 621 -34.77 -8.91 -7.12
CA ALA A 621 -34.94 -10.28 -7.65
C ALA A 621 -33.80 -11.21 -7.15
N LYS A 622 -32.55 -10.73 -7.15
CA LYS A 622 -31.40 -11.51 -6.68
C LYS A 622 -31.38 -11.69 -5.16
N ALA A 623 -31.74 -10.65 -4.40
CA ALA A 623 -31.81 -10.72 -2.94
C ALA A 623 -32.88 -11.73 -2.50
N GLU A 624 -34.06 -11.69 -3.12
CA GLU A 624 -35.15 -12.66 -2.85
C GLU A 624 -34.78 -14.08 -3.29
N GLN A 625 -34.16 -14.24 -4.47
CA GLN A 625 -33.68 -15.55 -4.97
C GLN A 625 -32.69 -16.20 -4.02
N HIS A 626 -31.87 -15.40 -3.37
CA HIS A 626 -30.79 -15.87 -2.50
C HIS A 626 -31.04 -15.58 -1.02
N ALA A 627 -32.23 -15.25 -0.58
CA ALA A 627 -32.55 -14.76 0.78
C ALA A 627 -31.97 -15.62 1.91
N GLU A 628 -31.99 -16.97 1.76
CA GLU A 628 -31.43 -17.88 2.78
C GLU A 628 -29.88 -17.93 2.78
N LYS A 629 -29.26 -17.50 1.68
CA LYS A 629 -27.80 -17.55 1.48
C LYS A 629 -27.13 -16.19 1.39
N LEU A 630 -27.93 -15.13 1.39
CA LEU A 630 -27.42 -13.75 1.29
C LEU A 630 -26.67 -13.39 2.58
N GLY A 631 -25.33 -13.25 2.48
CA GLY A 631 -24.47 -12.82 3.57
C GLY A 631 -24.21 -11.33 3.52
N ALA A 632 -23.90 -10.78 2.33
CA ALA A 632 -23.55 -9.37 2.18
C ALA A 632 -24.00 -8.76 0.85
N LEU A 633 -24.20 -7.44 0.85
CA LEU A 633 -24.07 -6.55 -0.30
C LEU A 633 -22.78 -5.75 -0.15
N MET A 634 -21.99 -5.60 -1.19
CA MET A 634 -20.83 -4.71 -1.21
C MET A 634 -21.07 -3.59 -2.22
N VAL A 635 -21.11 -2.33 -1.77
CA VAL A 635 -21.45 -1.16 -2.57
C VAL A 635 -20.48 -0.02 -2.33
N THR A 636 -20.13 0.74 -3.39
CA THR A 636 -19.36 2.00 -3.27
C THR A 636 -20.35 3.17 -3.23
N TYR A 637 -20.16 4.13 -2.31
CA TYR A 637 -21.04 5.29 -2.22
C TYR A 637 -20.27 6.60 -1.91
N PRO A 638 -20.56 7.74 -2.62
CA PRO A 638 -21.33 7.80 -3.86
C PRO A 638 -20.83 6.80 -4.90
N SER A 639 -21.66 6.47 -5.90
CA SER A 639 -21.32 5.39 -6.83
C SER A 639 -20.04 5.70 -7.62
N THR A 640 -19.39 4.65 -8.12
CA THR A 640 -18.22 4.77 -9.01
C THR A 640 -18.53 5.49 -10.34
N HIS A 641 -19.81 5.79 -10.61
CA HIS A 641 -20.22 6.65 -11.72
C HIS A 641 -20.20 8.15 -11.37
N GLY A 642 -19.78 8.53 -10.16
CA GLY A 642 -19.69 9.90 -9.70
C GLY A 642 -21.02 10.53 -9.29
N VAL A 643 -22.03 9.73 -8.94
CA VAL A 643 -23.38 10.19 -8.61
C VAL A 643 -23.84 9.71 -7.24
N TYR A 644 -24.67 10.53 -6.57
CA TYR A 644 -25.40 10.16 -5.38
C TYR A 644 -26.68 9.40 -5.75
N GLU A 645 -26.72 8.10 -5.49
CA GLU A 645 -27.94 7.30 -5.68
C GLU A 645 -28.95 7.60 -4.57
N SER A 646 -30.12 8.12 -4.94
CA SER A 646 -31.17 8.45 -3.97
C SER A 646 -31.81 7.23 -3.31
N THR A 647 -31.68 6.06 -3.93
CA THR A 647 -32.27 4.77 -3.49
C THR A 647 -31.39 4.01 -2.50
N ILE A 648 -30.22 4.52 -2.13
CA ILE A 648 -29.24 3.80 -1.30
C ILE A 648 -29.81 3.31 0.04
N VAL A 649 -30.66 4.14 0.70
CA VAL A 649 -31.30 3.76 1.97
C VAL A 649 -32.27 2.58 1.76
N GLU A 650 -33.07 2.59 0.68
CA GLU A 650 -33.96 1.50 0.30
C GLU A 650 -33.15 0.22 0.00
N ILE A 651 -32.02 0.35 -0.70
CA ILE A 651 -31.11 -0.74 -0.98
C ILE A 651 -30.59 -1.38 0.32
N CYS A 652 -30.13 -0.60 1.30
CA CYS A 652 -29.69 -1.11 2.59
C CYS A 652 -30.82 -1.87 3.31
N GLN A 653 -32.03 -1.29 3.37
CA GLN A 653 -33.19 -1.89 3.99
C GLN A 653 -33.58 -3.21 3.29
N LEU A 654 -33.51 -3.28 1.98
CA LEU A 654 -33.81 -4.48 1.21
C LEU A 654 -32.84 -5.63 1.56
N ILE A 655 -31.57 -5.35 1.70
CA ILE A 655 -30.54 -6.34 2.08
C ILE A 655 -30.79 -6.85 3.51
N HIS A 656 -31.03 -5.94 4.46
CA HIS A 656 -31.33 -6.30 5.86
C HIS A 656 -32.61 -7.14 5.96
N ALA A 657 -33.67 -6.81 5.20
CA ALA A 657 -34.91 -7.56 5.18
C ALA A 657 -34.71 -9.03 4.70
N ASN A 658 -33.66 -9.28 3.90
CA ASN A 658 -33.25 -10.61 3.45
C ASN A 658 -32.13 -11.25 4.29
N GLY A 659 -31.79 -10.64 5.44
CA GLY A 659 -30.84 -11.16 6.44
C GLY A 659 -29.37 -10.95 6.10
N GLY A 660 -29.02 -10.22 5.03
CA GLY A 660 -27.68 -9.83 4.67
C GLY A 660 -27.20 -8.61 5.45
N GLN A 661 -25.89 -8.35 5.43
CA GLN A 661 -25.25 -7.12 5.94
C GLN A 661 -24.78 -6.25 4.78
N VAL A 662 -24.70 -4.93 5.00
CA VAL A 662 -24.27 -3.97 3.97
C VAL A 662 -22.83 -3.55 4.24
N TYR A 663 -21.94 -3.88 3.31
CA TYR A 663 -20.57 -3.39 3.26
C TYR A 663 -20.50 -2.19 2.31
N MET A 664 -20.09 -1.03 2.82
CA MET A 664 -19.87 0.18 2.02
C MET A 664 -18.37 0.39 1.78
N ASP A 665 -17.98 0.43 0.51
CA ASP A 665 -16.64 0.83 0.12
C ASP A 665 -16.46 2.34 0.36
N GLY A 666 -15.55 2.69 1.25
CA GLY A 666 -15.30 4.07 1.69
C GLY A 666 -14.27 4.82 0.83
N ALA A 667 -13.96 4.35 -0.37
CA ALA A 667 -13.06 5.06 -1.29
C ALA A 667 -13.53 6.51 -1.56
N ASN A 668 -14.85 6.71 -1.61
CA ASN A 668 -15.50 7.99 -1.95
C ASN A 668 -15.95 8.82 -0.72
N MET A 669 -15.33 8.61 0.45
CA MET A 669 -15.61 9.39 1.68
C MET A 669 -15.42 10.90 1.51
N ASN A 670 -14.63 11.35 0.53
CA ASN A 670 -14.40 12.78 0.25
C ASN A 670 -15.67 13.54 -0.16
N ALA A 671 -16.74 12.81 -0.54
CA ALA A 671 -18.06 13.36 -0.82
C ALA A 671 -19.05 13.23 0.35
N GLN A 672 -18.66 12.62 1.48
CA GLN A 672 -19.60 12.30 2.56
C GLN A 672 -19.34 13.07 3.85
N VAL A 673 -18.07 13.29 4.21
CA VAL A 673 -17.68 13.82 5.54
C VAL A 673 -18.42 15.12 5.89
N GLY A 674 -19.16 15.09 7.00
CA GLY A 674 -19.93 16.23 7.50
C GLY A 674 -21.23 16.54 6.77
N LEU A 675 -21.56 15.83 5.69
CA LEU A 675 -22.83 15.96 4.95
C LEU A 675 -23.73 14.73 5.15
N THR A 676 -23.11 13.56 5.19
CA THR A 676 -23.75 12.26 5.45
C THR A 676 -22.70 11.33 6.10
N SER A 677 -23.11 10.09 6.41
CA SER A 677 -22.17 9.06 6.87
C SER A 677 -22.64 7.65 6.50
N PRO A 678 -21.72 6.68 6.37
CA PRO A 678 -22.10 5.29 6.10
C PRO A 678 -23.10 4.71 7.11
N GLY A 679 -22.89 4.97 8.40
CA GLY A 679 -23.82 4.51 9.46
C GLY A 679 -25.20 5.13 9.32
N LEU A 680 -25.31 6.42 9.01
CA LEU A 680 -26.60 7.10 8.79
C LEU A 680 -27.35 6.54 7.57
N ILE A 681 -26.62 6.19 6.51
CA ILE A 681 -27.18 5.59 5.28
C ILE A 681 -27.72 4.19 5.55
N GLY A 682 -27.17 3.48 6.53
CA GLY A 682 -27.56 2.11 6.91
C GLY A 682 -26.53 1.05 6.52
N ALA A 683 -25.28 1.41 6.30
CA ALA A 683 -24.19 0.44 6.16
C ALA A 683 -23.84 -0.20 7.52
N ASP A 684 -23.43 -1.47 7.49
CA ASP A 684 -22.99 -2.21 8.68
C ASP A 684 -21.47 -2.20 8.83
N VAL A 685 -20.75 -2.09 7.72
CA VAL A 685 -19.28 -2.00 7.66
C VAL A 685 -18.88 -0.98 6.61
N CYS A 686 -17.81 -0.23 6.87
CA CYS A 686 -17.14 0.58 5.87
C CYS A 686 -15.63 0.54 6.10
N HIS A 687 -14.83 0.28 5.05
CA HIS A 687 -13.41 0.59 5.14
C HIS A 687 -13.14 2.02 4.75
N LEU A 688 -12.08 2.59 5.29
CA LEU A 688 -11.61 3.93 5.01
C LEU A 688 -10.25 3.85 4.32
N ASN A 689 -10.08 4.65 3.26
CA ASN A 689 -8.76 4.86 2.68
C ASN A 689 -8.19 6.17 3.23
N LEU A 690 -7.42 6.10 4.34
CA LEU A 690 -6.86 7.32 4.94
C LEU A 690 -5.87 8.02 3.99
N HIS A 691 -5.30 7.28 3.03
CA HIS A 691 -4.47 7.80 1.96
C HIS A 691 -5.27 8.47 0.81
N LYS A 692 -6.56 8.74 1.02
CA LYS A 692 -7.44 9.53 0.14
C LYS A 692 -8.01 10.71 0.93
N THR A 693 -9.16 10.56 1.55
CA THR A 693 -9.89 11.62 2.26
C THR A 693 -9.12 12.24 3.43
N PHE A 694 -8.26 11.46 4.12
CA PHE A 694 -7.59 11.89 5.36
C PHE A 694 -6.08 12.11 5.22
N CYS A 695 -5.64 12.54 4.04
CA CYS A 695 -4.32 13.12 3.73
C CYS A 695 -3.09 12.23 3.89
N ILE A 696 -3.16 10.93 4.18
CA ILE A 696 -1.97 10.09 4.09
C ILE A 696 -1.51 10.07 2.62
N PRO A 697 -0.22 10.32 2.32
CA PRO A 697 0.24 10.41 0.94
C PRO A 697 0.22 9.06 0.22
N HIS A 698 0.08 9.09 -1.11
CA HIS A 698 0.03 7.88 -1.93
C HIS A 698 1.37 7.16 -2.12
N GLY A 699 2.51 7.86 -1.94
CA GLY A 699 3.85 7.29 -1.98
C GLY A 699 4.20 6.46 -3.21
N GLY A 700 3.56 6.72 -4.35
CA GLY A 700 3.75 5.92 -5.56
C GLY A 700 3.03 4.57 -5.58
N GLY A 701 2.06 4.37 -4.67
CA GLY A 701 1.30 3.13 -4.50
C GLY A 701 1.40 2.54 -3.09
N GLY A 702 1.62 3.38 -2.11
CA GLY A 702 1.75 3.15 -0.68
C GLY A 702 2.83 4.04 -0.08
N PRO A 703 2.66 4.45 1.19
CA PRO A 703 2.17 3.62 2.30
C PRO A 703 0.66 3.40 2.29
N GLY A 704 0.24 2.20 2.71
CA GLY A 704 -1.16 1.80 2.83
C GLY A 704 -1.65 1.78 4.26
N VAL A 705 -2.92 2.18 4.46
CA VAL A 705 -3.70 1.95 5.67
C VAL A 705 -5.17 1.97 5.31
N GLY A 706 -5.97 1.05 5.89
CA GLY A 706 -7.37 0.90 5.55
C GLY A 706 -8.24 0.52 6.76
N PRO A 707 -8.47 1.44 7.73
CA PRO A 707 -9.32 1.17 8.87
C PRO A 707 -10.71 0.69 8.48
N ILE A 708 -11.32 -0.12 9.33
CA ILE A 708 -12.73 -0.50 9.18
C ILE A 708 -13.55 0.04 10.34
N GLY A 709 -14.67 0.71 10.00
CA GLY A 709 -15.73 1.06 10.94
C GLY A 709 -16.85 0.05 10.85
N VAL A 710 -17.43 -0.32 11.99
CA VAL A 710 -18.49 -1.34 12.06
C VAL A 710 -19.65 -0.90 12.96
N ALA A 711 -20.88 -1.34 12.62
CA ALA A 711 -22.06 -1.21 13.46
C ALA A 711 -21.94 -2.11 14.70
N GLU A 712 -22.74 -1.83 15.73
CA GLU A 712 -22.61 -2.44 17.07
C GLU A 712 -22.63 -3.97 17.04
N GLN A 713 -23.46 -4.59 16.20
CA GLN A 713 -23.56 -6.06 16.12
C GLN A 713 -22.30 -6.72 15.56
N LEU A 714 -21.42 -5.98 14.91
CA LEU A 714 -20.18 -6.48 14.30
C LEU A 714 -18.92 -6.19 15.14
N VAL A 715 -19.02 -5.38 16.20
CA VAL A 715 -17.90 -5.04 17.10
C VAL A 715 -17.16 -6.28 17.63
N PRO A 716 -17.85 -7.36 18.07
CA PRO A 716 -17.18 -8.57 18.57
C PRO A 716 -16.36 -9.34 17.53
N TYR A 717 -16.50 -9.01 16.26
CA TYR A 717 -15.86 -9.70 15.13
C TYR A 717 -14.76 -8.87 14.46
N LEU A 718 -14.39 -7.72 15.02
CA LEU A 718 -13.22 -6.96 14.60
C LEU A 718 -11.93 -7.80 14.73
N PRO A 719 -10.92 -7.57 13.91
CA PRO A 719 -9.67 -8.34 13.98
C PRO A 719 -8.97 -8.14 15.33
N GLY A 720 -8.57 -9.26 15.96
CA GLY A 720 -7.75 -9.30 17.17
C GLY A 720 -6.28 -9.07 16.87
N HIS A 721 -5.44 -9.04 17.91
CA HIS A 721 -4.01 -8.74 17.77
C HIS A 721 -3.18 -10.01 17.64
N ALA A 722 -2.33 -10.10 16.64
CA ALA A 722 -1.50 -11.27 16.36
C ALA A 722 -0.51 -11.62 17.49
N SER A 723 -0.14 -10.64 18.31
CA SER A 723 0.79 -10.83 19.46
C SER A 723 0.13 -11.31 20.73
N MET A 724 -1.21 -11.38 20.81
CA MET A 724 -1.94 -11.77 22.01
C MET A 724 -2.49 -13.19 21.88
N GLU A 725 -2.28 -14.04 22.91
CA GLU A 725 -2.59 -15.47 22.85
C GLU A 725 -4.09 -15.78 22.65
N ASN A 726 -4.98 -14.93 23.16
CA ASN A 726 -6.43 -15.18 23.16
C ASN A 726 -7.21 -14.36 22.13
N GLU A 727 -6.53 -13.63 21.24
CA GLU A 727 -7.20 -12.84 20.22
C GLU A 727 -7.23 -13.54 18.87
N GLU A 728 -8.38 -13.49 18.21
CA GLU A 728 -8.66 -14.23 16.98
C GLU A 728 -8.58 -13.32 15.74
N ALA A 729 -8.26 -13.95 14.61
CA ALA A 729 -8.34 -13.39 13.27
C ALA A 729 -7.57 -12.08 13.01
N PRO A 730 -6.29 -11.97 13.40
CA PRO A 730 -5.50 -10.85 12.94
C PRO A 730 -5.38 -10.88 11.41
N VAL A 731 -5.47 -9.70 10.80
CA VAL A 731 -5.36 -9.56 9.34
C VAL A 731 -3.98 -9.07 8.88
N CYS A 732 -3.13 -8.65 9.82
CA CYS A 732 -1.72 -8.30 9.57
C CYS A 732 -0.84 -8.58 10.79
N SER A 733 0.49 -8.45 10.63
CA SER A 733 1.48 -8.88 11.63
C SER A 733 1.48 -8.04 12.90
N ALA A 734 1.25 -6.72 12.80
CA ALA A 734 1.25 -5.79 13.93
C ALA A 734 -0.17 -5.36 14.33
N ALA A 735 -0.38 -5.08 15.61
CA ALA A 735 -1.68 -4.75 16.18
C ALA A 735 -2.42 -3.59 15.47
N TYR A 736 -1.67 -2.61 15.00
CA TYR A 736 -2.21 -1.39 14.36
C TYR A 736 -1.69 -1.23 12.92
N GLY A 737 -1.21 -2.29 12.30
CA GLY A 737 -0.75 -2.29 10.91
C GLY A 737 0.27 -1.19 10.61
N SER A 738 -0.13 -0.20 9.83
CA SER A 738 0.71 0.96 9.47
C SER A 738 0.61 2.08 10.52
N ALA A 739 0.97 1.82 11.76
CA ALA A 739 0.67 2.67 12.92
C ALA A 739 1.25 4.09 12.81
N SER A 740 2.50 4.24 12.34
CA SER A 740 3.19 5.55 12.35
C SER A 740 2.51 6.60 11.47
N ILE A 741 1.99 6.20 10.31
CA ILE A 741 1.35 7.14 9.37
C ILE A 741 -0.05 7.59 9.82
N ASN A 742 -0.64 6.96 10.82
CA ASN A 742 -1.88 7.44 11.43
C ASN A 742 -1.73 8.81 12.09
N THR A 743 -0.51 9.21 12.45
CA THR A 743 -0.20 10.58 12.91
C THR A 743 -0.58 11.64 11.87
N ILE A 744 -0.49 11.34 10.58
CA ILE A 744 -0.86 12.24 9.48
C ILE A 744 -2.36 12.55 9.52
N SER A 745 -3.20 11.50 9.56
CA SER A 745 -4.65 11.68 9.62
C SER A 745 -5.10 12.30 10.95
N TRP A 746 -4.43 11.98 12.06
CA TRP A 746 -4.67 12.63 13.33
C TRP A 746 -4.41 14.15 13.24
N MET A 747 -3.26 14.54 12.66
CA MET A 747 -2.91 15.96 12.43
C MET A 747 -3.92 16.65 11.53
N TYR A 748 -4.30 16.03 10.40
CA TYR A 748 -5.28 16.57 9.47
C TYR A 748 -6.62 16.83 10.16
N ILE A 749 -7.19 15.84 10.85
CA ILE A 749 -8.48 15.98 11.55
C ILE A 749 -8.38 17.03 12.67
N ALA A 750 -7.28 17.04 13.44
CA ALA A 750 -7.07 18.01 14.51
C ALA A 750 -6.96 19.46 14.00
N MET A 751 -6.34 19.67 12.84
CA MET A 751 -6.19 21.00 12.25
C MET A 751 -7.43 21.48 11.50
N MET A 752 -8.19 20.57 10.86
CA MET A 752 -9.41 20.90 10.15
C MET A 752 -10.61 21.09 11.10
N GLY A 753 -10.74 20.25 12.11
CA GLY A 753 -11.93 20.21 12.98
C GLY A 753 -13.21 19.89 12.23
N ALA A 754 -14.33 19.88 12.92
CA ALA A 754 -15.64 19.55 12.33
C ALA A 754 -16.03 20.46 11.14
N GLU A 755 -15.85 21.76 11.32
CA GLU A 755 -16.23 22.77 10.31
C GLU A 755 -15.33 22.67 9.07
N GLY A 756 -14.01 22.52 9.26
CA GLY A 756 -13.05 22.42 8.17
C GLY A 756 -13.22 21.14 7.33
N LEU A 757 -13.46 20.02 7.95
CA LEU A 757 -13.73 18.76 7.25
C LEU A 757 -15.01 18.83 6.40
N THR A 758 -16.08 19.41 6.97
CA THR A 758 -17.34 19.63 6.25
C THR A 758 -17.16 20.61 5.07
N GLU A 759 -16.35 21.65 5.27
CA GLU A 759 -16.05 22.61 4.21
C GLU A 759 -15.23 21.99 3.09
N ALA A 760 -14.24 21.16 3.42
CA ALA A 760 -13.46 20.40 2.43
C ALA A 760 -14.36 19.56 1.51
N THR A 761 -15.31 18.81 2.08
CA THR A 761 -16.30 18.04 1.30
C THR A 761 -17.13 18.90 0.37
N LYS A 762 -17.62 20.05 0.86
CA LYS A 762 -18.40 21.00 0.02
C LYS A 762 -17.58 21.55 -1.13
N ILE A 763 -16.31 21.89 -0.89
CA ILE A 763 -15.41 22.38 -1.94
C ILE A 763 -15.05 21.28 -2.94
N ALA A 764 -14.87 20.03 -2.51
CA ALA A 764 -14.66 18.92 -3.44
C ALA A 764 -15.83 18.76 -4.42
N ILE A 765 -17.07 18.82 -3.92
CA ILE A 765 -18.29 18.79 -4.76
C ILE A 765 -18.36 20.00 -5.67
N LEU A 766 -18.04 21.20 -5.16
CA LEU A 766 -18.01 22.44 -5.95
C LEU A 766 -17.01 22.33 -7.11
N ASN A 767 -15.77 21.89 -6.84
CA ASN A 767 -14.71 21.79 -7.83
C ASN A 767 -15.07 20.76 -8.92
N ALA A 768 -15.62 19.60 -8.55
CA ALA A 768 -16.04 18.57 -9.51
C ALA A 768 -17.14 19.09 -10.45
N ASN A 769 -18.16 19.78 -9.91
CA ASN A 769 -19.23 20.38 -10.71
C ASN A 769 -18.73 21.53 -11.61
N TYR A 770 -17.73 22.30 -11.13
CA TYR A 770 -17.10 23.34 -11.95
C TYR A 770 -16.37 22.73 -13.14
N VAL A 771 -15.54 21.69 -12.94
CA VAL A 771 -14.84 21.00 -14.03
C VAL A 771 -15.84 20.35 -14.99
N ALA A 772 -16.85 19.64 -14.46
CA ALA A 772 -17.89 19.03 -15.27
C ALA A 772 -18.58 20.05 -16.19
N LYS A 773 -18.98 21.22 -15.66
CA LYS A 773 -19.59 22.30 -16.44
C LYS A 773 -18.65 22.87 -17.50
N ARG A 774 -17.36 23.07 -17.15
CA ARG A 774 -16.34 23.61 -18.07
C ARG A 774 -16.07 22.70 -19.28
N LEU A 775 -16.13 21.38 -19.05
CA LEU A 775 -15.78 20.39 -20.08
C LEU A 775 -16.98 19.87 -20.88
N ASN A 776 -18.20 20.01 -20.38
CA ASN A 776 -19.38 19.35 -20.97
C ASN A 776 -19.66 19.69 -22.44
N ASP A 777 -19.33 20.90 -22.91
CA ASP A 777 -19.52 21.30 -24.32
C ASP A 777 -18.52 20.61 -25.26
N CYS A 778 -17.36 20.19 -24.75
CA CYS A 778 -16.32 19.51 -25.50
C CYS A 778 -16.35 17.98 -25.31
N PHE A 779 -16.61 17.56 -24.09
CA PHE A 779 -16.66 16.17 -23.66
C PHE A 779 -17.90 15.98 -22.79
N PRO A 780 -18.98 15.37 -23.32
CA PRO A 780 -20.21 15.19 -22.56
C PRO A 780 -19.97 14.49 -21.21
N VAL A 781 -20.55 14.99 -20.13
CA VAL A 781 -20.57 14.31 -18.84
C VAL A 781 -21.56 13.15 -18.93
N LEU A 782 -21.05 11.92 -18.75
CA LEU A 782 -21.80 10.70 -19.03
C LEU A 782 -22.91 10.44 -18.02
N TYR A 783 -22.62 10.66 -16.75
CA TYR A 783 -23.57 10.44 -15.66
C TYR A 783 -23.73 11.69 -14.80
N THR A 784 -24.97 12.02 -14.49
CA THR A 784 -25.30 13.08 -13.56
C THR A 784 -26.42 12.64 -12.64
N GLY A 785 -26.40 13.12 -11.42
CA GLY A 785 -27.46 12.92 -10.46
C GLY A 785 -28.55 13.99 -10.57
N ASN A 786 -29.14 14.35 -9.43
CA ASN A 786 -30.20 15.32 -9.33
C ASN A 786 -29.78 16.68 -9.94
N LYS A 787 -30.69 17.30 -10.70
CA LYS A 787 -30.47 18.60 -11.39
C LYS A 787 -29.25 18.68 -12.33
N GLY A 788 -28.75 17.53 -12.78
CA GLY A 788 -27.59 17.48 -13.67
C GLY A 788 -26.25 17.70 -12.96
N LEU A 789 -26.19 17.50 -11.63
CA LEU A 789 -25.00 17.66 -10.81
C LEU A 789 -24.27 16.33 -10.60
N VAL A 790 -22.98 16.41 -10.34
CA VAL A 790 -22.13 15.27 -9.96
C VAL A 790 -21.77 15.35 -8.47
N ALA A 791 -21.24 14.27 -7.92
CA ALA A 791 -20.66 14.24 -6.57
C ALA A 791 -19.29 14.95 -6.54
N HIS A 792 -18.26 14.32 -6.02
CA HIS A 792 -16.89 14.87 -5.96
C HIS A 792 -16.03 14.55 -7.19
N GLU A 793 -16.56 13.80 -8.14
CA GLU A 793 -15.91 13.36 -9.38
C GLU A 793 -16.91 13.34 -10.54
N CYS A 794 -16.42 13.33 -11.78
CA CYS A 794 -17.25 13.23 -12.98
C CYS A 794 -16.61 12.33 -14.03
N ILE A 795 -17.46 11.70 -14.86
CA ILE A 795 -17.04 10.89 -16.01
C ILE A 795 -17.35 11.65 -17.29
N ILE A 796 -16.33 11.91 -18.10
CA ILE A 796 -16.48 12.50 -19.43
C ILE A 796 -16.37 11.43 -20.52
N ASP A 797 -17.20 11.54 -21.54
CA ASP A 797 -17.34 10.58 -22.64
C ASP A 797 -16.54 10.99 -23.87
N LEU A 798 -15.66 10.12 -24.35
CA LEU A 798 -14.84 10.33 -25.54
C LEU A 798 -15.22 9.37 -26.69
N ARG A 799 -16.21 8.50 -26.52
CA ARG A 799 -16.52 7.43 -27.49
C ARG A 799 -16.88 7.97 -28.87
N GLU A 800 -17.76 8.97 -28.96
CA GLU A 800 -18.15 9.59 -30.23
C GLU A 800 -16.95 10.28 -30.91
N LEU A 801 -16.15 11.01 -30.18
CA LEU A 801 -14.92 11.64 -30.71
C LEU A 801 -13.93 10.59 -31.21
N SER A 802 -13.81 9.46 -30.49
CA SER A 802 -12.94 8.34 -30.89
C SER A 802 -13.42 7.68 -32.17
N ASP A 803 -14.71 7.45 -32.32
CA ASP A 803 -15.32 6.84 -33.50
C ASP A 803 -15.13 7.73 -34.75
N LEU A 804 -15.22 9.06 -34.61
CA LEU A 804 -15.07 10.02 -35.71
C LEU A 804 -13.61 10.26 -36.10
N SER A 805 -12.69 10.31 -35.14
CA SER A 805 -11.29 10.71 -35.35
C SER A 805 -10.31 9.54 -35.41
N GLY A 806 -10.61 8.42 -34.78
CA GLY A 806 -9.66 7.34 -34.49
C GLY A 806 -8.72 7.66 -33.31
N ILE A 807 -8.91 8.78 -32.61
CA ILE A 807 -8.14 9.14 -31.41
C ILE A 807 -8.73 8.44 -30.20
N THR A 808 -7.93 7.67 -29.50
CA THR A 808 -8.35 6.91 -28.33
C THR A 808 -8.22 7.70 -27.04
N VAL A 809 -8.86 7.24 -25.97
CA VAL A 809 -8.68 7.77 -24.60
C VAL A 809 -7.21 7.72 -24.19
N GLU A 810 -6.48 6.66 -24.59
CA GLU A 810 -5.04 6.54 -24.32
C GLU A 810 -4.23 7.64 -25.02
N ASP A 811 -4.58 7.99 -26.27
CA ASP A 811 -3.92 9.09 -26.99
C ASP A 811 -4.10 10.42 -26.26
N VAL A 812 -5.32 10.69 -25.76
CA VAL A 812 -5.62 11.87 -24.95
C VAL A 812 -4.82 11.86 -23.64
N ALA A 813 -4.73 10.74 -22.96
CA ALA A 813 -3.95 10.59 -21.73
C ALA A 813 -2.46 10.85 -21.97
N LYS A 814 -1.89 10.29 -23.05
CA LYS A 814 -0.49 10.55 -23.43
C LYS A 814 -0.27 12.03 -23.80
N ARG A 815 -1.24 12.65 -24.47
CA ARG A 815 -1.15 14.08 -24.80
C ARG A 815 -1.21 14.99 -23.57
N LEU A 816 -1.99 14.66 -22.54
CA LEU A 816 -1.99 15.39 -21.27
C LEU A 816 -0.62 15.44 -20.60
N MET A 817 0.25 14.43 -20.78
CA MET A 817 1.63 14.47 -20.28
C MET A 817 2.44 15.60 -20.93
N ASP A 818 2.19 15.93 -22.20
CA ASP A 818 2.80 17.10 -22.88
C ASP A 818 2.33 18.43 -22.29
N TYR A 819 1.13 18.45 -21.68
CA TYR A 819 0.60 19.60 -20.93
C TYR A 819 1.07 19.63 -19.47
N GLY A 820 1.87 18.63 -19.02
CA GLY A 820 2.38 18.55 -17.66
C GLY A 820 1.39 17.96 -16.65
N TYR A 821 0.44 17.14 -17.09
CA TYR A 821 -0.55 16.50 -16.24
C TYR A 821 -0.45 14.98 -16.25
N HIS A 822 -0.63 14.39 -15.09
CA HIS A 822 -1.03 13.00 -14.98
C HIS A 822 -2.48 12.88 -15.45
N ALA A 823 -2.75 12.00 -16.42
CA ALA A 823 -4.11 11.85 -16.94
C ALA A 823 -5.06 11.27 -15.88
N PRO A 824 -6.36 11.63 -15.94
CA PRO A 824 -7.42 11.00 -15.16
C PRO A 824 -7.51 9.48 -15.41
N THR A 825 -8.31 8.79 -14.59
CA THR A 825 -8.53 7.35 -14.73
C THR A 825 -9.19 7.03 -16.07
N MET A 826 -8.57 6.14 -16.84
CA MET A 826 -9.00 5.78 -18.20
C MET A 826 -9.89 4.54 -18.22
N SER A 827 -10.96 4.58 -19.03
CA SER A 827 -11.79 3.42 -19.41
C SER A 827 -12.31 2.62 -18.21
N TRP A 828 -12.56 3.27 -17.11
CA TRP A 828 -13.15 2.68 -15.91
C TRP A 828 -14.08 3.69 -15.21
N PRO A 829 -15.25 3.27 -14.71
CA PRO A 829 -15.88 1.96 -14.87
C PRO A 829 -16.43 1.69 -16.29
N VAL A 830 -16.42 2.70 -17.16
CA VAL A 830 -16.94 2.62 -18.53
C VAL A 830 -15.82 2.75 -19.56
N GLY A 831 -15.76 1.83 -20.52
CA GLY A 831 -14.77 1.90 -21.60
C GLY A 831 -14.90 3.18 -22.45
N GLY A 832 -13.78 3.77 -22.85
CA GLY A 832 -13.76 4.97 -23.71
C GLY A 832 -14.07 6.29 -22.99
N THR A 833 -13.92 6.33 -21.66
CA THR A 833 -14.18 7.50 -20.82
C THR A 833 -12.96 7.90 -19.99
N LEU A 834 -12.99 9.14 -19.46
CA LEU A 834 -12.07 9.62 -18.42
C LEU A 834 -12.86 9.97 -17.16
N MET A 835 -12.37 9.53 -15.99
CA MET A 835 -12.94 9.87 -14.70
C MET A 835 -12.05 10.88 -14.00
N ILE A 836 -12.61 12.04 -13.65
CA ILE A 836 -11.91 13.21 -13.11
C ILE A 836 -12.38 13.48 -11.70
N GLU A 837 -11.45 13.49 -10.75
CA GLU A 837 -11.65 13.93 -9.36
C GLU A 837 -10.71 15.09 -9.05
N PRO A 838 -11.15 16.35 -9.14
CA PRO A 838 -10.38 17.51 -8.68
C PRO A 838 -10.64 17.70 -7.17
N THR A 839 -9.70 17.42 -6.33
CA THR A 839 -9.88 17.50 -4.88
C THR A 839 -10.18 18.92 -4.39
N GLU A 840 -10.55 19.08 -3.12
CA GLU A 840 -10.76 20.40 -2.49
C GLU A 840 -9.47 21.21 -2.33
N SER A 841 -8.29 20.54 -2.36
CA SER A 841 -7.00 21.22 -2.20
C SER A 841 -6.54 21.98 -3.44
N GLU A 842 -7.15 21.74 -4.59
CA GLU A 842 -6.77 22.39 -5.85
C GLU A 842 -7.32 23.80 -5.98
N SER A 843 -6.47 24.72 -6.45
CA SER A 843 -6.87 26.09 -6.70
C SER A 843 -7.69 26.23 -7.98
N LYS A 844 -8.57 27.24 -8.04
CA LYS A 844 -9.29 27.57 -9.29
C LYS A 844 -8.34 27.79 -10.47
N ALA A 845 -7.16 28.38 -10.23
CA ALA A 845 -6.20 28.61 -11.29
C ALA A 845 -5.68 27.30 -11.88
N GLU A 846 -5.45 26.28 -11.05
CA GLU A 846 -5.04 24.96 -11.51
C GLU A 846 -6.19 24.20 -12.21
N LEU A 847 -7.42 24.30 -11.66
CA LEU A 847 -8.61 23.75 -12.33
C LEU A 847 -8.82 24.37 -13.72
N ASP A 848 -8.64 25.69 -13.83
CA ASP A 848 -8.73 26.39 -15.13
C ASP A 848 -7.68 25.91 -16.12
N LYS A 849 -6.41 25.79 -15.70
CA LYS A 849 -5.32 25.28 -16.56
C LYS A 849 -5.62 23.85 -17.05
N PHE A 850 -6.11 22.98 -16.18
CA PHE A 850 -6.48 21.62 -16.56
C PHE A 850 -7.62 21.61 -17.57
N CYS A 851 -8.68 22.39 -17.32
CA CYS A 851 -9.81 22.52 -18.26
C CYS A 851 -9.34 23.08 -19.61
N ASP A 852 -8.47 24.10 -19.60
CA ASP A 852 -7.92 24.71 -20.82
C ASP A 852 -7.06 23.72 -21.61
N ALA A 853 -6.29 22.88 -20.92
CA ALA A 853 -5.53 21.78 -21.55
C ALA A 853 -6.49 20.78 -22.24
N MET A 854 -7.53 20.35 -21.56
CA MET A 854 -8.54 19.45 -22.12
C MET A 854 -9.27 20.05 -23.32
N ILE A 855 -9.67 21.32 -23.25
CA ILE A 855 -10.33 22.07 -24.35
C ILE A 855 -9.37 22.20 -25.54
N SER A 856 -8.09 22.46 -25.28
CA SER A 856 -7.06 22.51 -26.34
C SER A 856 -6.89 21.15 -27.04
N ILE A 857 -6.87 20.06 -26.27
CA ILE A 857 -6.81 18.67 -26.80
C ILE A 857 -8.07 18.37 -27.63
N HIS A 858 -9.26 18.81 -27.19
CA HIS A 858 -10.49 18.70 -28.01
C HIS A 858 -10.31 19.41 -29.37
N GLY A 859 -9.70 20.59 -29.39
CA GLY A 859 -9.38 21.30 -30.63
C GLY A 859 -8.41 20.53 -31.56
N GLU A 860 -7.44 19.82 -30.98
CA GLU A 860 -6.53 18.93 -31.72
C GLU A 860 -7.29 17.71 -32.29
N ILE A 861 -8.22 17.10 -31.53
CA ILE A 861 -9.10 16.01 -32.02
C ILE A 861 -9.99 16.53 -33.16
N GLN A 862 -10.58 17.71 -33.01
CA GLN A 862 -11.43 18.32 -34.04
C GLN A 862 -10.65 18.61 -35.33
N ALA A 863 -9.37 18.95 -35.22
CA ALA A 863 -8.51 19.13 -36.41
C ALA A 863 -8.33 17.83 -37.19
N VAL A 864 -8.28 16.68 -36.54
CA VAL A 864 -8.24 15.36 -37.18
C VAL A 864 -9.58 15.04 -37.85
N ILE A 865 -10.69 15.28 -37.17
CA ILE A 865 -12.04 15.06 -37.72
C ILE A 865 -12.27 15.91 -38.98
N ASP A 866 -11.84 17.17 -38.96
CA ASP A 866 -11.97 18.09 -40.09
C ASP A 866 -10.98 17.82 -41.25
N GLY A 867 -10.04 16.89 -41.09
CA GLY A 867 -8.98 16.61 -42.08
C GLY A 867 -7.89 17.67 -42.13
N ARG A 868 -7.79 18.55 -41.12
CA ARG A 868 -6.73 19.56 -40.99
C ARG A 868 -5.43 18.99 -40.40
N ALA A 869 -5.54 17.89 -39.71
CA ALA A 869 -4.44 17.08 -39.17
C ALA A 869 -4.51 15.65 -39.74
N ASP A 870 -3.35 15.01 -39.92
CA ASP A 870 -3.26 13.65 -40.41
C ASP A 870 -3.86 12.67 -39.37
N LYS A 871 -4.49 11.59 -39.83
CA LYS A 871 -5.15 10.62 -38.93
C LYS A 871 -4.16 9.76 -38.15
N GLU A 872 -3.05 9.41 -38.75
CA GLU A 872 -2.05 8.49 -38.20
C GLU A 872 -0.81 9.23 -37.67
N ASP A 873 -0.43 10.34 -38.27
CA ASP A 873 0.73 11.14 -37.88
C ASP A 873 0.30 12.52 -37.38
N ASN A 874 -0.07 12.60 -36.09
CA ASN A 874 -0.52 13.84 -35.44
C ASN A 874 0.00 13.93 -34.00
N VAL A 875 -0.16 15.09 -33.36
CA VAL A 875 0.36 15.38 -32.01
C VAL A 875 -0.20 14.46 -30.94
N LEU A 876 -1.40 13.89 -31.11
CA LEU A 876 -2.05 13.00 -30.16
C LEU A 876 -1.50 11.57 -30.29
N LYS A 877 -1.36 11.07 -31.52
CA LYS A 877 -0.83 9.73 -31.78
C LYS A 877 0.65 9.59 -31.39
N ASN A 878 1.42 10.66 -31.55
CA ASN A 878 2.86 10.66 -31.26
C ASN A 878 3.20 11.11 -29.82
N ALA A 879 2.21 11.52 -29.03
CA ALA A 879 2.42 11.89 -27.62
C ALA A 879 2.80 10.67 -26.74
N PRO A 880 3.59 10.89 -25.66
CA PRO A 880 4.19 12.16 -25.25
C PRO A 880 5.49 12.46 -26.01
N HIS A 881 5.82 13.75 -26.14
CA HIS A 881 7.00 14.24 -26.83
C HIS A 881 8.14 14.53 -25.83
N THR A 882 9.25 13.81 -25.97
CA THR A 882 10.46 14.08 -25.16
C THR A 882 11.20 15.32 -25.67
N ALA A 883 12.03 15.94 -24.81
CA ALA A 883 12.89 17.03 -25.21
C ALA A 883 13.80 16.64 -26.40
N GLU A 884 14.35 15.42 -26.37
CA GLU A 884 15.23 14.91 -27.43
C GLU A 884 14.51 14.79 -28.77
N MET A 885 13.26 14.30 -28.79
CA MET A 885 12.46 14.26 -30.02
C MET A 885 12.30 15.65 -30.63
N VAL A 886 11.99 16.65 -29.80
CA VAL A 886 11.72 18.02 -30.25
C VAL A 886 12.98 18.75 -30.73
N ILE A 887 14.15 18.56 -30.11
CA ILE A 887 15.39 19.23 -30.46
C ILE A 887 16.19 18.49 -31.53
N SER A 888 15.83 17.27 -31.92
CA SER A 888 16.49 16.49 -32.98
C SER A 888 16.53 17.28 -34.31
N ASP A 889 17.59 17.15 -35.06
CA ASP A 889 17.71 17.78 -36.39
C ASP A 889 16.69 17.20 -37.39
N SER A 890 16.28 15.94 -37.22
CA SER A 890 15.27 15.28 -38.04
C SER A 890 13.85 15.44 -37.42
N TRP A 891 12.97 16.10 -38.18
CA TRP A 891 11.56 16.23 -37.84
C TRP A 891 10.71 15.93 -39.09
N SER A 892 10.10 14.77 -39.14
CA SER A 892 9.35 14.29 -40.31
C SER A 892 7.84 14.44 -40.15
N HIS A 893 7.36 14.91 -39.00
CA HIS A 893 5.94 15.04 -38.71
C HIS A 893 5.28 16.22 -39.43
N PRO A 894 4.00 16.13 -39.84
CA PRO A 894 3.29 17.21 -40.53
C PRO A 894 2.86 18.36 -39.60
N TYR A 895 3.18 18.33 -38.32
CA TYR A 895 2.94 19.38 -37.33
C TYR A 895 4.27 19.98 -36.84
N SER A 896 4.21 21.19 -36.25
CA SER A 896 5.41 21.88 -35.79
C SER A 896 5.93 21.38 -34.47
N ARG A 897 7.25 21.52 -34.22
CA ARG A 897 7.89 21.27 -32.92
C ARG A 897 7.26 22.13 -31.80
N GLU A 898 6.86 23.37 -32.12
CA GLU A 898 6.21 24.26 -31.19
C GLU A 898 4.84 23.71 -30.76
N GLN A 899 4.05 23.17 -31.67
CA GLN A 899 2.78 22.51 -31.38
C GLN A 899 2.99 21.27 -30.53
N ALA A 900 4.03 20.49 -30.76
CA ALA A 900 4.39 19.34 -29.94
C ALA A 900 4.75 19.75 -28.52
N ALA A 901 5.66 20.74 -28.36
CA ALA A 901 6.25 21.09 -27.05
C ALA A 901 5.41 22.08 -26.23
N TYR A 902 4.84 23.08 -26.88
CA TYR A 902 4.17 24.23 -26.24
C TYR A 902 2.77 24.46 -26.79
N PRO A 903 1.85 23.48 -26.65
CA PRO A 903 0.48 23.62 -27.16
C PRO A 903 -0.28 24.79 -26.54
N VAL A 904 0.10 25.21 -25.31
CA VAL A 904 -0.43 26.42 -24.64
C VAL A 904 0.72 27.28 -24.13
N SER A 905 0.47 28.61 -24.06
CA SER A 905 1.52 29.59 -23.71
C SER A 905 2.10 29.44 -22.31
N SER A 906 1.29 28.99 -21.33
CA SER A 906 1.69 28.79 -19.94
C SER A 906 2.83 27.76 -19.78
N LEU A 907 2.97 26.83 -20.71
CA LEU A 907 4.04 25.84 -20.69
C LEU A 907 5.43 26.43 -21.00
N ARG A 908 5.52 27.66 -21.49
CA ARG A 908 6.81 28.29 -21.73
C ARG A 908 7.54 28.69 -20.44
N ASP A 909 6.79 28.93 -19.38
CA ASP A 909 7.34 29.29 -18.07
C ASP A 909 7.71 28.05 -17.25
N HIS A 910 6.89 26.98 -17.38
CA HIS A 910 7.12 25.75 -16.65
C HIS A 910 6.69 24.53 -17.51
N LYS A 911 7.68 23.80 -18.04
CA LYS A 911 7.46 22.63 -18.89
C LYS A 911 8.00 21.37 -18.23
N PHE A 912 7.12 20.43 -17.94
CA PHE A 912 7.53 19.06 -17.65
C PHE A 912 7.88 18.33 -18.96
N TRP A 913 9.02 17.67 -19.01
CA TRP A 913 9.46 16.88 -20.15
C TRP A 913 9.45 15.38 -19.78
N PRO A 914 8.56 14.56 -20.37
CA PRO A 914 8.64 13.11 -20.25
C PRO A 914 10.04 12.61 -20.65
N SER A 915 10.58 11.70 -19.85
CA SER A 915 11.95 11.19 -20.08
C SER A 915 12.02 10.12 -21.18
N VAL A 916 10.87 9.54 -21.56
CA VAL A 916 10.71 8.54 -22.62
C VAL A 916 9.48 8.88 -23.47
N GLY A 917 9.47 8.46 -24.74
CA GLY A 917 8.30 8.47 -25.60
C GLY A 917 7.29 7.40 -25.17
N ARG A 918 6.23 7.21 -25.99
CA ARG A 918 5.19 6.20 -25.72
C ARG A 918 5.79 4.81 -25.57
N ILE A 919 5.53 4.17 -24.44
CA ILE A 919 6.04 2.82 -24.13
C ILE A 919 5.27 1.75 -24.91
N ASP A 920 6.00 0.81 -25.52
CA ASP A 920 5.44 -0.37 -26.17
C ASP A 920 5.12 -1.46 -25.13
N ASN A 921 3.85 -1.50 -24.72
CA ASN A 921 3.37 -2.49 -23.75
C ASN A 921 3.39 -3.93 -24.30
N VAL A 922 3.15 -4.11 -25.60
CA VAL A 922 3.11 -5.44 -26.25
C VAL A 922 4.52 -6.02 -26.32
N HIS A 923 5.51 -5.19 -26.70
CA HIS A 923 6.91 -5.60 -26.72
C HIS A 923 7.36 -6.07 -25.33
N GLY A 924 7.07 -5.28 -24.28
CA GLY A 924 7.45 -5.62 -22.91
C GLY A 924 6.80 -6.90 -22.35
N ASP A 925 5.55 -7.20 -22.72
CA ASP A 925 4.89 -8.44 -22.29
C ASP A 925 5.39 -9.68 -23.05
N ARG A 926 5.84 -9.51 -24.29
CA ARG A 926 6.43 -10.59 -25.10
C ARG A 926 7.89 -10.90 -24.71
N ASN A 927 8.62 -9.88 -24.25
CA ASN A 927 10.04 -9.93 -23.92
C ASN A 927 10.22 -9.55 -22.43
N LEU A 928 9.63 -10.33 -21.52
CA LEU A 928 9.55 -10.00 -20.12
C LEU A 928 10.93 -10.02 -19.45
N VAL A 929 11.41 -8.85 -19.02
CA VAL A 929 12.60 -8.65 -18.18
C VAL A 929 12.18 -7.85 -16.95
N CYS A 930 12.41 -8.41 -15.75
CA CYS A 930 11.96 -7.85 -14.47
C CYS A 930 13.14 -7.58 -13.51
N SER A 931 14.33 -7.44 -14.01
CA SER A 931 15.56 -7.12 -13.26
C SER A 931 16.39 -6.07 -13.99
N CYS A 932 17.32 -5.43 -13.26
CA CYS A 932 18.30 -4.51 -13.85
C CYS A 932 19.18 -5.27 -14.84
N ALA A 933 19.61 -4.57 -15.89
CA ALA A 933 20.56 -5.13 -16.83
C ALA A 933 21.90 -5.45 -16.14
N GLY A 934 22.51 -6.60 -16.48
CA GLY A 934 23.83 -6.96 -16.00
C GLY A 934 24.94 -6.09 -16.64
N MET A 935 26.17 -6.22 -16.14
CA MET A 935 27.33 -5.45 -16.63
C MET A 935 27.61 -5.67 -18.12
N GLU A 936 27.30 -6.81 -18.67
CA GLU A 936 27.42 -7.15 -20.10
C GLU A 936 26.58 -6.27 -21.03
N ALA A 937 25.45 -5.74 -20.55
CA ALA A 937 24.59 -4.83 -21.30
C ALA A 937 25.20 -3.41 -21.46
N TYR A 938 26.24 -3.09 -20.70
CA TYR A 938 26.95 -1.82 -20.72
C TYR A 938 28.31 -1.90 -21.45
N GLY A 939 28.63 -3.05 -22.04
CA GLY A 939 29.91 -3.36 -22.65
C GLY A 939 30.00 -3.09 -24.16
N GLU A 940 29.00 -2.42 -24.80
CA GLU A 940 29.04 -1.99 -26.21
C GLU A 940 29.26 -0.49 -26.38
#